data_a00079cc95af9b4bec05ec506a93755b
#
_entry.id   a00079cc95af9b4bec05ec506a93755b
#
_cell.length_a   1.000
_cell.length_b   1.000
_cell.length_c   1.000
_cell.angle_alpha   90.00
_cell.angle_beta   90.00
_cell.angle_gamma   90.00
#
_symmetry.space_group_name_H-M   'P 1'
#
loop_
_entity.id
_entity.type
_entity.pdbx_description
1 polymer ?
#
loop_
_entity_poly.entity_id
_entity_poly.type
_entity_poly.pdbx_seq_one_letter_code
_entity_poly.pdbx_strand_id
1 'polypeptide(L)'
;MLKQRQLPPPIGNDICLLSSLDLTTVTYFNDDNKNKVYADKATFGTPLIIAGDTYTTGVGTHAPSKFVVKVNGAKSFHAIFGIDGAAPTQAKHGIVDYTVTTYNSNKQATTVKSGTITVNDAAGTTVDVDLTDVVYLILNFDKGEEAWGDHVDLGNAYFKYAGTAPQLINESDMWQGGSNVVTIPDAPWGQEYIRLSSLEIEKTKCGWENHTPKKDKSIDGNNITIGGKVYESGVGTHGPSQIIIKLNGSVTDFYTVLGVDDEVKEAGNFDYHVYVKAEGGATEDVAKGTINRFSNQSVDIHADNLSGWKYLYLETSNGNDGTNTCDHVDWANAYLVFQDQNSTRPCIVSAEELTTKLACATTVFSQPNVRFMQKVRSTVTGAQLSVSNLPAGLTWNAARNIVEGVVAEEGVYTYQINVTVDGETTSEDVTLTVSSSLQHPVPFMGWLSWNSVQGNISQKIIEQAVELFQNKGLYECGWNHIMMDDLWQGTRKADGTPQPNASRFPNGLKTVADYVHKNGMKFGLYTDAADRTCAGAFGSYGYEEIDAKTYAEWGVDVVKCDYCYAPDDVETAKKRYKALADAFAAAGNNTMLYICEWGVREPWKWGAEVGGRCWRISQDVRDCWTGSGSGVGVVQSIEAMKNLSAYQGVNRFNDSDMLCTGLHATGKSSNDLCGGTGAGMTDDEYATQFALWCMWSSPMALSFDPSKNTLTDADFKLLRNKELIALNQDRMGQQGDLISEADNLVVFAKDCENGDVALSVTNMSSSEKQATFDFAAIPALDPTKTYTVRDVMENAEAGEATGTFTTDVRKHATRVFRLAEKKVVDGIASTVSAKDFSIVAGKNCVKISMPETAGLAKRILMSDFEGRVVSGLNTTADKAKVALAKGTYLVTVVCNAHARTVKVQI
;
A
#
# COMPACT_ATOMS: atom_id res chain seq x y z
N MET A 1 -22.51 55.38 -2.54
CA MET A 1 -21.48 54.68 -1.77
C MET A 1 -21.52 55.19 -0.35
N LEU A 2 -22.20 54.46 0.53
CA LEU A 2 -22.12 54.71 1.96
C LEU A 2 -20.66 54.39 2.38
N LYS A 3 -19.99 55.34 3.07
CA LYS A 3 -18.66 55.07 3.62
C LYS A 3 -18.82 53.97 4.66
N GLN A 4 -18.20 52.82 4.42
CA GLN A 4 -18.07 51.79 5.44
C GLN A 4 -17.45 52.39 6.69
N ARG A 5 -18.14 52.29 7.82
CA ARG A 5 -17.66 52.75 9.13
C ARG A 5 -16.81 51.63 9.72
N GLN A 6 -15.54 51.92 9.96
CA GLN A 6 -14.66 50.99 10.68
C GLN A 6 -14.86 51.20 12.19
N LEU A 7 -15.29 50.16 12.89
CA LEU A 7 -15.47 50.19 14.33
C LEU A 7 -14.19 49.67 15.02
N PRO A 8 -13.65 50.48 15.98
CA PRO A 8 -12.42 50.11 16.65
C PRO A 8 -12.64 48.89 17.57
N PRO A 9 -11.59 48.11 17.88
CA PRO A 9 -11.67 47.04 18.84
C PRO A 9 -11.90 47.57 20.26
N PRO A 10 -12.55 46.80 21.16
CA PRO A 10 -12.61 47.09 22.55
C PRO A 10 -11.19 47.06 23.16
N ILE A 11 -10.86 48.08 23.98
CA ILE A 11 -9.54 48.25 24.61
C ILE A 11 -9.68 48.25 26.11
N GLY A 12 -8.88 47.49 26.84
CA GLY A 12 -8.80 47.48 28.30
C GLY A 12 -8.06 46.24 28.81
N ASN A 13 -7.37 46.36 29.95
CA ASN A 13 -6.71 45.23 30.60
C ASN A 13 -7.71 44.23 31.22
N ASP A 14 -8.98 44.61 31.27
CA ASP A 14 -10.10 43.81 31.75
C ASP A 14 -10.95 43.21 30.61
N ILE A 15 -10.43 43.26 29.38
CA ILE A 15 -11.10 42.77 28.18
C ILE A 15 -10.45 41.47 27.71
N CYS A 16 -11.26 40.44 27.51
CA CYS A 16 -10.88 39.19 26.82
C CYS A 16 -11.69 39.07 25.53
N LEU A 17 -11.04 39.09 24.38
CA LEU A 17 -11.69 38.92 23.09
C LEU A 17 -12.13 37.48 22.90
N LEU A 18 -13.31 37.24 22.35
CA LEU A 18 -13.76 35.91 21.99
C LEU A 18 -12.81 35.27 20.93
N SER A 19 -12.30 36.11 20.02
CA SER A 19 -11.32 35.67 18.98
C SER A 19 -9.95 35.25 19.54
N SER A 20 -9.63 35.60 20.78
CA SER A 20 -8.39 35.20 21.45
C SER A 20 -8.49 33.89 22.21
N LEU A 21 -9.67 33.31 22.29
CA LEU A 21 -9.90 32.01 22.91
C LEU A 21 -9.62 30.85 21.93
N ASP A 22 -9.55 29.64 22.46
CA ASP A 22 -9.33 28.44 21.64
C ASP A 22 -10.60 28.09 20.83
N LEU A 23 -10.66 28.59 19.60
CA LEU A 23 -11.78 28.38 18.69
C LEU A 23 -11.89 26.95 18.17
N THR A 24 -10.94 26.06 18.45
CA THR A 24 -10.97 24.65 17.99
C THR A 24 -12.07 23.84 18.70
N THR A 25 -12.55 24.33 19.85
CA THR A 25 -13.65 23.73 20.62
C THR A 25 -15.05 24.11 20.12
N VAL A 26 -15.16 25.05 19.18
CA VAL A 26 -16.44 25.49 18.62
C VAL A 26 -16.96 24.44 17.62
N THR A 27 -18.16 23.94 17.86
CA THR A 27 -18.86 23.13 16.89
C THR A 27 -19.45 23.99 15.78
N TYR A 28 -19.30 23.63 14.51
CA TYR A 28 -19.81 24.39 13.37
C TYR A 28 -20.15 23.49 12.20
N PHE A 29 -20.97 23.99 11.28
CA PHE A 29 -21.26 23.27 10.04
C PHE A 29 -20.03 23.31 9.12
N ASN A 30 -19.53 22.13 8.76
CA ASN A 30 -18.38 21.97 7.88
C ASN A 30 -18.80 21.22 6.61
N ASP A 31 -19.03 21.94 5.54
CA ASP A 31 -19.29 21.38 4.21
C ASP A 31 -17.97 21.35 3.42
N ASP A 32 -17.49 20.17 3.07
CA ASP A 32 -16.28 19.94 2.29
C ASP A 32 -14.98 20.61 2.81
N ASN A 33 -14.77 20.73 4.11
CA ASN A 33 -13.61 21.39 4.72
C ASN A 33 -13.41 22.88 4.30
N LYS A 34 -14.42 23.53 3.77
CA LYS A 34 -14.34 24.91 3.29
C LYS A 34 -14.73 25.94 4.34
N ASN A 35 -15.61 25.54 5.26
CA ASN A 35 -16.05 26.40 6.34
C ASN A 35 -15.17 26.20 7.57
N LYS A 36 -14.74 27.28 8.20
CA LYS A 36 -13.94 27.28 9.44
C LYS A 36 -14.43 28.39 10.33
N VAL A 37 -14.16 28.24 11.63
CA VAL A 37 -14.31 29.34 12.58
C VAL A 37 -13.02 30.18 12.53
N TYR A 38 -13.18 31.49 12.29
CA TYR A 38 -12.04 32.39 12.09
C TYR A 38 -11.98 33.45 13.15
N ALA A 39 -10.79 33.65 13.75
CA ALA A 39 -10.50 34.80 14.59
C ALA A 39 -10.30 36.06 13.73
N ASP A 40 -11.00 37.12 14.07
CA ASP A 40 -10.91 38.45 13.46
C ASP A 40 -11.15 38.49 11.94
N LYS A 41 -11.84 37.50 11.43
CA LYS A 41 -12.23 37.36 10.03
C LYS A 41 -13.57 36.64 9.90
N ALA A 42 -14.28 36.87 8.79
CA ALA A 42 -15.44 36.10 8.38
C ALA A 42 -15.02 34.73 7.81
N THR A 43 -15.98 33.83 7.59
CA THR A 43 -15.77 32.43 7.19
C THR A 43 -14.98 32.23 5.90
N PHE A 44 -14.97 33.23 4.99
CA PHE A 44 -14.15 33.20 3.77
C PHE A 44 -12.77 33.85 3.95
N GLY A 45 -12.36 34.15 5.18
CA GLY A 45 -11.12 34.87 5.46
C GLY A 45 -11.18 36.36 5.10
N THR A 46 -12.36 36.86 4.76
CA THR A 46 -12.67 38.28 4.47
C THR A 46 -12.81 39.08 5.75
N PRO A 47 -12.83 40.44 5.70
CA PRO A 47 -13.14 41.27 6.89
C PRO A 47 -14.54 40.96 7.42
N LEU A 48 -14.71 41.06 8.75
CA LEU A 48 -16.02 40.96 9.40
C LEU A 48 -16.86 42.20 9.03
N ILE A 49 -17.96 42.00 8.30
CA ILE A 49 -18.84 43.09 7.86
C ILE A 49 -20.29 42.77 8.23
N ILE A 50 -20.86 43.52 9.16
CA ILE A 50 -22.23 43.34 9.60
C ILE A 50 -23.05 44.59 9.23
N ALA A 51 -24.10 44.42 8.45
CA ALA A 51 -24.99 45.52 8.01
C ALA A 51 -24.24 46.75 7.42
N GLY A 52 -23.08 46.51 6.78
CA GLY A 52 -22.22 47.55 6.18
C GLY A 52 -21.16 48.17 7.10
N ASP A 53 -21.14 47.88 8.38
CA ASP A 53 -20.07 48.27 9.30
C ASP A 53 -18.97 47.19 9.34
N THR A 54 -17.69 47.60 9.35
CA THR A 54 -16.55 46.74 9.42
C THR A 54 -15.99 46.65 10.83
N TYR A 55 -15.76 45.43 11.31
CA TYR A 55 -15.21 45.13 12.63
C TYR A 55 -13.79 44.62 12.50
N THR A 56 -12.89 45.06 13.37
CA THR A 56 -11.48 44.67 13.38
C THR A 56 -11.21 43.48 14.30
N THR A 57 -12.14 43.18 15.21
CA THR A 57 -12.09 42.04 16.13
C THR A 57 -13.43 41.32 16.15
N GLY A 58 -13.39 40.01 16.35
CA GLY A 58 -14.58 39.17 16.44
C GLY A 58 -14.36 37.78 15.90
N VAL A 59 -15.43 37.10 15.62
CA VAL A 59 -15.36 35.69 15.11
C VAL A 59 -16.34 35.48 13.95
N GLY A 60 -15.88 34.93 12.86
CA GLY A 60 -16.74 34.45 11.78
C GLY A 60 -16.97 32.94 11.90
N THR A 61 -18.23 32.51 11.73
CA THR A 61 -18.64 31.09 11.80
C THR A 61 -19.75 30.79 10.79
N HIS A 62 -20.07 29.51 10.61
CA HIS A 62 -21.18 29.06 9.78
C HIS A 62 -22.18 28.28 10.64
N ALA A 63 -23.48 28.63 10.55
CA ALA A 63 -24.52 27.88 11.22
C ALA A 63 -24.85 26.53 10.55
N PRO A 64 -25.21 25.49 11.31
CA PRO A 64 -25.26 25.48 12.76
C PRO A 64 -23.87 25.62 13.42
N SER A 65 -23.75 26.44 14.45
CA SER A 65 -22.54 26.55 15.25
C SER A 65 -22.85 26.86 16.71
N LYS A 66 -21.98 26.36 17.62
CA LYS A 66 -22.18 26.48 19.05
C LYS A 66 -20.86 26.83 19.76
N PHE A 67 -20.90 27.88 20.57
CA PHE A 67 -19.81 28.30 21.44
C PHE A 67 -20.22 28.02 22.88
N VAL A 68 -19.44 27.22 23.59
CA VAL A 68 -19.65 26.98 25.04
C VAL A 68 -18.50 27.60 25.80
N VAL A 69 -18.82 28.60 26.60
CA VAL A 69 -17.83 29.39 27.35
C VAL A 69 -17.96 29.13 28.84
N LYS A 70 -16.89 28.64 29.47
CA LYS A 70 -16.73 28.69 30.93
C LYS A 70 -16.31 30.10 31.30
N VAL A 71 -17.19 30.83 31.99
CA VAL A 71 -17.02 32.31 32.17
C VAL A 71 -15.98 32.70 33.23
N ASN A 72 -15.59 31.78 34.12
CA ASN A 72 -14.55 31.97 35.16
C ASN A 72 -14.69 33.26 35.98
N GLY A 73 -15.94 33.68 36.27
CA GLY A 73 -16.24 34.90 37.02
C GLY A 73 -16.18 36.16 36.17
N ALA A 74 -16.20 36.08 34.85
CA ALA A 74 -16.40 37.25 33.99
C ALA A 74 -17.71 37.96 34.34
N LYS A 75 -17.73 39.27 34.19
CA LYS A 75 -18.87 40.11 34.61
C LYS A 75 -19.88 40.36 33.52
N SER A 76 -19.44 40.43 32.28
CA SER A 76 -20.33 40.62 31.14
C SER A 76 -19.73 40.11 29.85
N PHE A 77 -20.61 39.76 28.89
CA PHE A 77 -20.28 39.49 27.51
C PHE A 77 -20.95 40.49 26.59
N HIS A 78 -20.24 40.96 25.58
CA HIS A 78 -20.75 41.85 24.54
C HIS A 78 -20.41 41.30 23.16
N ALA A 79 -21.34 41.37 22.18
CA ALA A 79 -21.07 41.11 20.77
C ALA A 79 -22.12 41.78 19.88
N ILE A 80 -21.79 41.97 18.62
CA ILE A 80 -22.74 42.34 17.56
C ILE A 80 -22.87 41.13 16.59
N PHE A 81 -24.06 40.53 16.53
CA PHE A 81 -24.33 39.40 15.63
C PHE A 81 -24.93 39.92 14.31
N GLY A 82 -24.54 39.28 13.21
CA GLY A 82 -25.15 39.52 11.90
C GLY A 82 -24.69 38.58 10.83
N ILE A 83 -25.36 38.58 9.69
CA ILE A 83 -24.93 37.80 8.52
C ILE A 83 -23.73 38.51 7.89
N ASP A 84 -22.74 37.73 7.45
CA ASP A 84 -21.51 38.22 6.82
C ASP A 84 -21.80 39.03 5.56
N GLY A 85 -21.62 40.33 5.66
CA GLY A 85 -21.80 41.27 4.54
C GLY A 85 -20.71 41.19 3.47
N ALA A 86 -19.58 40.55 3.75
CA ALA A 86 -18.50 40.32 2.85
C ALA A 86 -18.64 38.97 2.07
N ALA A 87 -19.58 38.11 2.43
CA ALA A 87 -19.82 36.84 1.74
C ALA A 87 -20.06 37.06 0.23
N PRO A 88 -19.63 36.14 -0.65
CA PRO A 88 -19.90 36.18 -2.08
C PRO A 88 -21.42 36.34 -2.33
N THR A 89 -21.79 37.02 -3.41
CA THR A 89 -23.21 37.27 -3.75
C THR A 89 -24.09 36.04 -3.78
N GLN A 90 -23.53 34.90 -4.09
CA GLN A 90 -24.20 33.60 -4.13
C GLN A 90 -24.45 33.01 -2.72
N ALA A 91 -23.74 33.48 -1.71
CA ALA A 91 -23.86 33.05 -0.32
C ALA A 91 -24.61 34.10 0.59
N LYS A 92 -25.22 35.12 0.00
CA LYS A 92 -25.97 36.20 0.72
C LYS A 92 -27.45 35.88 0.84
N HIS A 93 -27.79 34.72 1.38
CA HIS A 93 -29.19 34.32 1.59
C HIS A 93 -29.47 33.91 3.04
N GLY A 94 -28.50 34.06 3.95
CA GLY A 94 -28.54 33.53 5.30
C GLY A 94 -29.73 34.02 6.13
N ILE A 95 -30.39 33.07 6.77
CA ILE A 95 -31.38 33.26 7.82
C ILE A 95 -30.96 32.37 8.98
N VAL A 96 -30.50 32.96 10.07
CA VAL A 96 -29.95 32.20 11.21
C VAL A 96 -30.74 32.53 12.48
N ASP A 97 -31.24 31.47 13.11
CA ASP A 97 -31.81 31.58 14.43
C ASP A 97 -30.71 31.50 15.49
N TYR A 98 -30.70 32.39 16.44
CA TYR A 98 -29.73 32.38 17.53
C TYR A 98 -30.37 32.29 18.90
N THR A 99 -29.69 31.59 19.82
CA THR A 99 -30.03 31.60 21.25
C THR A 99 -28.79 31.89 22.07
N VAL A 100 -28.95 32.69 23.12
CA VAL A 100 -27.92 32.97 24.12
C VAL A 100 -28.45 32.44 25.45
N THR A 101 -27.78 31.42 25.98
CA THR A 101 -28.21 30.75 27.21
C THR A 101 -27.13 30.84 28.28
N THR A 102 -27.48 31.20 29.47
CA THR A 102 -26.60 31.18 30.65
C THR A 102 -26.97 30.03 31.57
N TYR A 103 -25.97 29.48 32.27
CA TYR A 103 -26.14 28.45 33.30
C TYR A 103 -25.52 28.97 34.62
N ASN A 104 -26.27 28.86 35.70
CA ASN A 104 -25.74 29.15 37.04
C ASN A 104 -25.10 27.90 37.69
N SER A 105 -24.57 28.08 38.93
CA SER A 105 -23.93 26.99 39.69
C SER A 105 -24.89 25.85 40.08
N ASN A 106 -26.19 26.08 40.04
CA ASN A 106 -27.20 25.05 40.28
C ASN A 106 -27.62 24.33 39.01
N LYS A 107 -26.87 24.49 37.91
CA LYS A 107 -27.13 23.90 36.58
C LYS A 107 -28.47 24.37 35.95
N GLN A 108 -29.01 25.47 36.42
CA GLN A 108 -30.23 26.04 35.86
C GLN A 108 -29.93 26.88 34.63
N ALA A 109 -30.55 26.55 33.50
CA ALA A 109 -30.43 27.25 32.24
C ALA A 109 -31.40 28.44 32.20
N THR A 110 -30.96 29.57 31.66
CA THR A 110 -31.79 30.74 31.36
C THR A 110 -31.45 31.23 29.97
N THR A 111 -32.41 31.23 29.04
CA THR A 111 -32.23 31.86 27.74
C THR A 111 -32.35 33.37 27.94
N VAL A 112 -31.24 34.10 27.85
CA VAL A 112 -31.18 35.53 28.11
C VAL A 112 -31.46 36.34 26.85
N LYS A 113 -31.26 35.76 25.66
CA LYS A 113 -31.59 36.38 24.39
C LYS A 113 -31.78 35.31 23.30
N SER A 114 -32.72 35.59 22.41
CA SER A 114 -32.95 34.78 21.20
C SER A 114 -33.56 35.64 20.09
N GLY A 115 -33.45 35.21 18.87
CA GLY A 115 -34.00 35.90 17.71
C GLY A 115 -33.49 35.31 16.41
N THR A 116 -33.85 35.92 15.32
CA THR A 116 -33.40 35.58 13.97
C THR A 116 -32.59 36.74 13.40
N ILE A 117 -31.46 36.48 12.78
CA ILE A 117 -30.66 37.45 12.03
C ILE A 117 -30.75 37.11 10.56
N THR A 118 -30.83 38.11 9.71
CA THR A 118 -30.99 37.95 8.29
C THR A 118 -30.04 38.86 7.51
N VAL A 119 -29.79 38.53 6.25
CA VAL A 119 -29.00 39.38 5.34
C VAL A 119 -29.63 40.74 5.09
N ASN A 120 -30.91 40.93 5.37
CA ASN A 120 -31.65 42.17 5.15
C ASN A 120 -31.72 43.09 6.39
N ASP A 121 -31.10 42.67 7.50
CA ASP A 121 -31.12 43.47 8.71
C ASP A 121 -30.35 44.80 8.50
N ALA A 122 -30.97 45.91 8.86
CA ALA A 122 -30.43 47.24 8.65
C ALA A 122 -29.30 47.57 9.61
N ALA A 123 -29.13 46.82 10.69
CA ALA A 123 -28.09 46.94 11.70
C ALA A 123 -27.80 45.58 12.34
N GLY A 124 -26.59 45.41 12.84
CA GLY A 124 -26.23 44.21 13.60
C GLY A 124 -27.02 44.13 14.90
N THR A 125 -27.31 42.94 15.36
CA THR A 125 -28.00 42.65 16.60
C THR A 125 -27.01 42.74 17.76
N THR A 126 -27.14 43.75 18.61
CA THR A 126 -26.34 43.91 19.84
C THR A 126 -26.76 42.86 20.88
N VAL A 127 -25.79 42.14 21.42
CA VAL A 127 -25.96 41.16 22.50
C VAL A 127 -25.11 41.56 23.68
N ASP A 128 -25.76 42.01 24.74
CA ASP A 128 -25.14 42.31 26.04
C ASP A 128 -25.69 41.33 27.06
N VAL A 129 -24.83 40.64 27.81
CA VAL A 129 -25.19 39.64 28.81
C VAL A 129 -24.49 39.97 30.12
N ASP A 130 -25.26 40.10 31.18
CA ASP A 130 -24.73 40.10 32.55
C ASP A 130 -24.36 38.67 32.94
N LEU A 131 -23.12 38.48 33.35
CA LEU A 131 -22.58 37.16 33.73
C LEU A 131 -22.44 36.99 35.24
N THR A 132 -23.07 37.88 36.05
CA THR A 132 -23.13 37.71 37.50
C THR A 132 -23.80 36.38 37.85
N ASP A 133 -23.16 35.58 38.69
CA ASP A 133 -23.58 34.23 39.09
C ASP A 133 -23.71 33.21 37.94
N VAL A 134 -23.16 33.50 36.77
CA VAL A 134 -23.11 32.60 35.62
C VAL A 134 -21.84 31.76 35.68
N VAL A 135 -21.96 30.48 35.41
CA VAL A 135 -20.83 29.51 35.26
C VAL A 135 -20.50 29.26 33.80
N TYR A 136 -21.54 29.13 32.98
CA TYR A 136 -21.39 28.90 31.54
C TYR A 136 -22.27 29.81 30.71
N LEU A 137 -21.75 30.29 29.59
CA LEU A 137 -22.47 31.00 28.53
C LEU A 137 -22.44 30.12 27.26
N ILE A 138 -23.60 29.90 26.66
CA ILE A 138 -23.73 29.23 25.38
C ILE A 138 -24.29 30.20 24.36
N LEU A 139 -23.56 30.34 23.24
CA LEU A 139 -24.04 31.00 22.03
C LEU A 139 -24.33 29.90 21.00
N ASN A 140 -25.58 29.76 20.64
CA ASN A 140 -25.99 28.78 19.64
C ASN A 140 -26.57 29.50 18.42
N PHE A 141 -26.08 29.19 17.26
CA PHE A 141 -26.58 29.67 15.97
C PHE A 141 -27.09 28.46 15.22
N ASP A 142 -28.36 28.43 14.90
CA ASP A 142 -29.00 27.32 14.18
C ASP A 142 -29.35 27.77 12.77
N LYS A 143 -29.44 26.82 11.87
CA LYS A 143 -29.89 27.06 10.49
C LYS A 143 -31.39 27.45 10.51
N GLY A 144 -31.77 28.37 9.64
CA GLY A 144 -33.17 28.64 9.39
C GLY A 144 -33.82 27.50 8.61
N GLU A 145 -34.33 27.77 7.41
CA GLU A 145 -34.96 26.73 6.58
C GLU A 145 -33.92 25.75 5.99
N GLU A 146 -32.71 26.22 5.67
CA GLU A 146 -31.61 25.46 5.15
C GLU A 146 -30.26 26.08 5.53
N ALA A 147 -29.18 25.29 5.60
CA ALA A 147 -27.87 25.81 6.08
C ALA A 147 -27.07 26.57 5.01
N TRP A 148 -27.54 26.65 3.76
CA TRP A 148 -26.79 27.28 2.68
C TRP A 148 -26.80 28.83 2.79
N GLY A 149 -25.61 29.42 2.94
CA GLY A 149 -25.44 30.87 3.05
C GLY A 149 -25.54 31.44 4.48
N ASP A 150 -25.63 30.59 5.51
CA ASP A 150 -25.79 30.96 6.91
C ASP A 150 -24.45 31.34 7.58
N HIS A 151 -23.71 32.26 6.94
CA HIS A 151 -22.45 32.80 7.46
C HIS A 151 -22.71 33.88 8.50
N VAL A 152 -22.22 33.68 9.72
CA VAL A 152 -22.46 34.57 10.88
C VAL A 152 -21.16 35.21 11.30
N ASP A 153 -21.23 36.54 11.46
CA ASP A 153 -20.18 37.35 12.07
C ASP A 153 -20.58 37.79 13.47
N LEU A 154 -19.67 37.64 14.44
CA LEU A 154 -19.77 38.17 15.80
C LEU A 154 -18.76 39.32 15.94
N GLY A 155 -19.15 40.52 15.54
CA GLY A 155 -18.29 41.71 15.60
C GLY A 155 -18.09 42.18 17.02
N ASN A 156 -16.87 42.65 17.35
CA ASN A 156 -16.48 43.17 18.68
C ASN A 156 -16.92 42.28 19.84
N ALA A 157 -16.81 40.95 19.69
CA ALA A 157 -17.18 39.97 20.70
C ALA A 157 -16.13 39.92 21.82
N TYR A 158 -16.49 40.29 23.04
CA TYR A 158 -15.58 40.30 24.18
C TYR A 158 -16.25 40.04 25.50
N PHE A 159 -15.46 39.64 26.49
CA PHE A 159 -15.82 39.54 27.90
C PHE A 159 -15.14 40.65 28.69
N LYS A 160 -15.87 41.20 29.69
CA LYS A 160 -15.24 41.94 30.80
C LYS A 160 -15.00 40.97 31.93
N TYR A 161 -13.76 40.89 32.39
CA TYR A 161 -13.36 39.95 33.43
C TYR A 161 -12.37 40.57 34.42
N ALA A 162 -12.23 39.91 35.58
CA ALA A 162 -11.19 40.22 36.56
C ALA A 162 -10.68 38.88 37.13
N GLY A 163 -9.39 38.63 37.05
CA GLY A 163 -8.79 37.34 37.46
C GLY A 163 -8.60 36.39 36.33
N THR A 164 -9.18 35.18 36.41
CA THR A 164 -9.03 34.16 35.37
C THR A 164 -9.84 34.46 34.12
N ALA A 165 -9.23 34.40 32.96
CA ALA A 165 -9.92 34.65 31.69
C ALA A 165 -10.98 33.57 31.40
N PRO A 166 -12.07 33.93 30.69
CA PRO A 166 -13.00 32.95 30.14
C PRO A 166 -12.32 31.94 29.24
N GLN A 167 -12.92 30.77 29.10
CA GLN A 167 -12.40 29.69 28.25
C GLN A 167 -13.53 29.10 27.40
N LEU A 168 -13.26 28.87 26.10
CA LEU A 168 -14.08 28.01 25.29
C LEU A 168 -13.79 26.57 25.67
N ILE A 169 -14.84 25.78 25.77
CA ILE A 169 -14.77 24.37 26.14
C ILE A 169 -15.73 23.58 25.26
N ASN A 170 -15.56 22.24 25.15
CA ASN A 170 -16.60 21.42 24.56
C ASN A 170 -17.85 21.37 25.47
N GLU A 171 -19.03 21.17 24.88
CA GLU A 171 -20.26 21.07 25.66
C GLU A 171 -20.24 19.92 26.67
N SER A 172 -19.59 18.82 26.30
CA SER A 172 -19.32 17.66 27.16
C SER A 172 -18.55 18.01 28.43
N ASP A 173 -17.77 19.10 28.41
CA ASP A 173 -16.94 19.53 29.53
C ASP A 173 -17.69 20.40 30.56
N MET A 174 -18.95 20.70 30.27
CA MET A 174 -19.77 21.44 31.24
C MET A 174 -20.01 20.59 32.50
N TRP A 175 -19.84 21.24 33.66
CA TRP A 175 -20.07 20.64 35.00
C TRP A 175 -19.10 19.58 35.43
N GLN A 176 -18.02 19.40 34.72
CA GLN A 176 -16.95 18.49 35.13
C GLN A 176 -15.98 19.27 36.05
N GLY A 177 -16.03 18.96 37.31
CA GLY A 177 -15.11 19.51 38.32
C GLY A 177 -13.88 18.63 38.38
N GLY A 178 -12.87 18.96 37.57
CA GLY A 178 -11.62 18.24 37.48
C GLY A 178 -11.18 18.11 36.02
N SER A 179 -9.93 17.86 35.78
CA SER A 179 -9.43 17.46 34.47
C SER A 179 -10.31 16.32 33.90
N ASN A 180 -10.87 16.49 32.70
CA ASN A 180 -11.57 15.39 32.00
C ASN A 180 -10.64 14.28 31.55
N VAL A 181 -9.36 14.45 31.77
CA VAL A 181 -8.34 13.43 31.44
C VAL A 181 -8.39 12.35 32.49
N VAL A 182 -8.78 11.17 32.05
CA VAL A 182 -8.71 9.95 32.87
C VAL A 182 -7.32 9.36 32.71
N THR A 183 -6.53 9.43 33.78
CA THR A 183 -5.20 8.82 33.85
C THR A 183 -5.32 7.34 34.28
N ILE A 184 -4.34 6.55 33.93
CA ILE A 184 -4.19 5.21 34.51
C ILE A 184 -3.91 5.38 36.01
N PRO A 185 -4.67 4.70 36.88
CA PRO A 185 -4.36 4.70 38.31
C PRO A 185 -2.92 4.25 38.56
N ASP A 186 -2.29 4.78 39.63
CA ASP A 186 -1.02 4.24 40.09
C ASP A 186 -1.15 2.71 40.28
N ALA A 187 -0.13 1.97 39.83
CA ALA A 187 -0.14 0.51 39.93
C ALA A 187 -0.46 0.07 41.40
N PRO A 188 -1.24 -0.99 41.56
CA PRO A 188 -1.47 -1.55 42.87
C PRO A 188 -0.15 -1.78 43.59
N TRP A 189 -0.12 -1.55 44.94
CA TRP A 189 1.08 -1.59 45.78
C TRP A 189 1.97 -2.81 45.47
N GLY A 190 3.20 -2.55 44.97
CA GLY A 190 4.21 -3.56 44.72
C GLY A 190 4.07 -4.28 43.37
N GLN A 191 3.15 -3.87 42.50
CA GLN A 191 2.98 -4.42 41.15
C GLN A 191 3.49 -3.44 40.11
N GLU A 192 3.96 -3.97 38.98
CA GLU A 192 4.28 -3.20 37.78
C GLU A 192 3.22 -3.34 36.70
N TYR A 193 3.10 -2.37 35.86
CA TYR A 193 2.18 -2.42 34.72
C TYR A 193 2.85 -1.98 33.42
N ILE A 194 2.28 -2.39 32.29
CA ILE A 194 2.64 -1.92 30.96
C ILE A 194 1.37 -1.49 30.22
N ARG A 195 1.45 -0.33 29.54
CA ARG A 195 0.35 0.18 28.71
C ARG A 195 0.26 -0.66 27.44
N LEU A 196 -0.96 -0.99 27.00
CA LEU A 196 -1.19 -1.69 25.75
C LEU A 196 -0.61 -0.91 24.55
N SER A 197 -0.72 0.42 24.55
CA SER A 197 -0.19 1.29 23.53
C SER A 197 1.35 1.29 23.43
N SER A 198 2.06 0.80 24.45
CA SER A 198 3.52 0.68 24.39
C SER A 198 4.00 -0.62 23.72
N LEU A 199 3.09 -1.54 23.43
CA LEU A 199 3.39 -2.77 22.70
C LEU A 199 3.40 -2.56 21.18
N GLU A 200 3.69 -3.62 20.41
CA GLU A 200 3.74 -3.61 18.94
C GLU A 200 2.32 -3.70 18.36
N ILE A 201 1.54 -2.63 18.49
CA ILE A 201 0.15 -2.60 18.02
C ILE A 201 0.00 -2.70 16.50
N GLU A 202 1.09 -2.53 15.76
CA GLU A 202 1.15 -2.68 14.30
C GLU A 202 0.78 -4.09 13.83
N LYS A 203 0.88 -5.08 14.73
CA LYS A 203 0.46 -6.48 14.51
C LYS A 203 -1.04 -6.70 14.68
N THR A 204 -1.77 -5.69 15.11
CA THR A 204 -3.21 -5.75 15.34
C THR A 204 -3.97 -5.70 14.03
N LYS A 205 -4.98 -6.56 13.86
CA LYS A 205 -5.93 -6.45 12.76
C LYS A 205 -6.86 -5.27 12.98
N CYS A 206 -6.99 -4.39 11.99
CA CYS A 206 -7.90 -3.25 11.98
C CYS A 206 -8.92 -3.43 10.83
N GLY A 207 -10.19 -3.17 11.08
CA GLY A 207 -11.25 -3.39 10.11
C GLY A 207 -11.41 -2.30 9.04
N TRP A 208 -10.69 -1.21 9.15
CA TRP A 208 -10.71 -0.14 8.16
C TRP A 208 -9.53 -0.29 7.21
N GLU A 209 -9.82 -0.51 5.93
CA GLU A 209 -8.80 -0.69 4.90
C GLU A 209 -7.79 0.47 4.88
N ASN A 210 -6.50 0.13 4.86
CA ASN A 210 -5.37 1.07 4.86
C ASN A 210 -5.22 1.94 6.14
N HIS A 211 -5.92 1.61 7.22
CA HIS A 211 -5.70 2.22 8.52
C HIS A 211 -5.00 1.26 9.47
N THR A 212 -4.05 1.78 10.21
CA THR A 212 -3.35 1.06 11.28
C THR A 212 -3.84 1.55 12.63
N PRO A 213 -3.91 0.69 13.64
CA PRO A 213 -4.22 1.09 15.01
C PRO A 213 -3.33 2.26 15.46
N LYS A 214 -3.85 3.12 16.31
CA LYS A 214 -3.15 4.32 16.80
C LYS A 214 -2.78 4.19 18.26
N LYS A 215 -1.54 4.55 18.60
CA LYS A 215 -1.04 4.62 20.00
C LYS A 215 -1.49 5.91 20.64
N ASP A 216 -2.19 5.82 21.77
CA ASP A 216 -2.67 6.93 22.60
C ASP A 216 -3.51 7.94 21.80
N LYS A 217 -4.18 7.47 20.77
CA LYS A 217 -5.04 8.24 19.86
C LYS A 217 -6.22 7.39 19.39
N SER A 218 -7.31 8.05 19.03
CA SER A 218 -8.38 7.43 18.26
C SER A 218 -7.91 6.99 16.88
N ILE A 219 -8.71 6.22 16.15
CA ILE A 219 -8.32 5.75 14.82
C ILE A 219 -8.09 6.90 13.83
N ASP A 220 -8.80 8.03 13.96
CA ASP A 220 -8.58 9.24 13.16
C ASP A 220 -7.38 10.09 13.63
N GLY A 221 -6.74 9.71 14.74
CA GLY A 221 -5.56 10.39 15.27
C GLY A 221 -5.88 11.53 16.25
N ASN A 222 -7.14 11.66 16.70
CA ASN A 222 -7.55 12.58 17.74
C ASN A 222 -7.19 12.05 19.14
N ASN A 223 -7.53 12.78 20.20
CA ASN A 223 -7.44 12.25 21.56
C ASN A 223 -8.54 11.20 21.75
N ILE A 224 -8.23 10.08 22.38
CA ILE A 224 -9.21 9.08 22.77
C ILE A 224 -10.25 9.74 23.67
N THR A 225 -11.50 9.76 23.24
CA THR A 225 -12.59 10.44 23.96
C THR A 225 -13.85 9.60 23.95
N ILE A 226 -14.27 9.12 25.10
CA ILE A 226 -15.47 8.28 25.24
C ILE A 226 -16.41 8.90 26.25
N GLY A 227 -17.65 9.24 25.85
CA GLY A 227 -18.66 9.83 26.72
C GLY A 227 -18.22 11.15 27.34
N GLY A 228 -17.49 11.99 26.61
CA GLY A 228 -16.95 13.26 27.03
C GLY A 228 -15.73 13.17 27.96
N LYS A 229 -15.19 11.99 28.21
CA LYS A 229 -13.98 11.79 28.98
C LYS A 229 -12.80 11.60 28.05
N VAL A 230 -11.72 12.33 28.24
CA VAL A 230 -10.45 12.19 27.52
C VAL A 230 -9.58 11.20 28.26
N TYR A 231 -9.04 10.21 27.55
CA TYR A 231 -8.17 9.20 28.12
C TYR A 231 -6.72 9.45 27.75
N GLU A 232 -5.81 9.32 28.72
CA GLU A 232 -4.40 9.65 28.57
C GLU A 232 -3.68 8.67 27.64
N SER A 233 -4.12 7.42 27.60
CA SER A 233 -3.50 6.36 26.82
C SER A 233 -4.54 5.39 26.31
N GLY A 234 -4.15 4.55 25.37
CA GLY A 234 -4.99 3.49 24.84
C GLY A 234 -4.61 3.14 23.41
N VAL A 235 -5.47 2.35 22.78
CA VAL A 235 -5.32 1.96 21.38
C VAL A 235 -6.61 2.24 20.65
N GLY A 236 -6.57 3.19 19.71
CA GLY A 236 -7.68 3.43 18.78
C GLY A 236 -7.57 2.46 17.59
N THR A 237 -8.67 1.80 17.29
CA THR A 237 -8.80 0.88 16.16
C THR A 237 -10.20 1.00 15.53
N HIS A 238 -10.49 0.19 14.53
CA HIS A 238 -11.79 0.18 13.85
C HIS A 238 -12.32 -1.25 13.76
N GLY A 239 -13.61 -1.44 14.06
CA GLY A 239 -14.27 -2.73 13.90
C GLY A 239 -14.36 -3.17 12.42
N PRO A 240 -14.26 -4.48 12.14
CA PRO A 240 -13.83 -5.56 13.03
C PRO A 240 -12.33 -5.53 13.33
N SER A 241 -11.93 -5.66 14.58
CA SER A 241 -10.52 -5.64 14.97
C SER A 241 -10.16 -6.79 15.91
N GLN A 242 -8.86 -7.15 15.95
CA GLN A 242 -8.36 -8.21 16.80
C GLN A 242 -6.98 -7.84 17.34
N ILE A 243 -6.85 -7.80 18.66
CA ILE A 243 -5.57 -7.68 19.37
C ILE A 243 -5.35 -8.98 20.13
N ILE A 244 -4.23 -9.65 19.88
CA ILE A 244 -3.86 -10.89 20.56
C ILE A 244 -2.62 -10.63 21.40
N ILE A 245 -2.72 -10.76 22.70
CA ILE A 245 -1.64 -10.53 23.65
C ILE A 245 -1.13 -11.86 24.17
N LYS A 246 0.14 -12.17 23.90
CA LYS A 246 0.85 -13.30 24.51
C LYS A 246 1.28 -12.89 25.92
N LEU A 247 0.74 -13.56 26.92
CA LEU A 247 0.89 -13.18 28.35
C LEU A 247 2.23 -13.58 28.98
N ASN A 248 2.94 -14.53 28.37
CA ASN A 248 4.25 -15.03 28.79
C ASN A 248 4.32 -15.52 30.27
N GLY A 249 3.15 -15.88 30.84
CA GLY A 249 3.04 -16.46 32.22
C GLY A 249 3.25 -15.45 33.35
N SER A 250 3.47 -14.18 33.05
CA SER A 250 3.84 -13.15 34.02
C SER A 250 2.70 -12.20 34.36
N VAL A 251 1.72 -12.09 33.50
CA VAL A 251 0.59 -11.13 33.61
C VAL A 251 -0.44 -11.72 34.58
N THR A 252 -0.88 -10.88 35.52
CA THR A 252 -1.92 -11.25 36.49
C THR A 252 -3.27 -10.65 36.15
N ASP A 253 -3.30 -9.42 35.63
CA ASP A 253 -4.52 -8.67 35.36
C ASP A 253 -4.41 -7.82 34.09
N PHE A 254 -5.56 -7.53 33.48
CA PHE A 254 -5.70 -6.58 32.39
C PHE A 254 -6.90 -5.68 32.66
N TYR A 255 -6.72 -4.38 32.43
CA TYR A 255 -7.74 -3.35 32.60
C TYR A 255 -7.88 -2.51 31.34
N THR A 256 -9.11 -2.13 31.00
CA THR A 256 -9.41 -1.17 29.94
C THR A 256 -10.82 -0.59 30.08
N VAL A 257 -11.03 0.59 29.52
CA VAL A 257 -12.37 1.10 29.18
C VAL A 257 -12.54 0.94 27.68
N LEU A 258 -13.41 0.06 27.25
CA LEU A 258 -13.74 -0.15 25.86
C LEU A 258 -14.92 0.72 25.45
N GLY A 259 -14.83 1.47 24.35
CA GLY A 259 -15.95 2.30 23.91
C GLY A 259 -15.86 2.74 22.45
N VAL A 260 -16.94 3.40 22.02
CA VAL A 260 -17.00 4.14 20.75
C VAL A 260 -16.45 5.55 20.97
N ASP A 261 -15.50 6.00 20.16
CA ASP A 261 -14.93 7.33 20.25
C ASP A 261 -15.97 8.42 19.93
N ASP A 262 -15.90 9.54 20.65
CA ASP A 262 -16.81 10.68 20.48
C ASP A 262 -16.64 11.41 19.13
N GLU A 263 -15.55 11.16 18.41
CA GLU A 263 -15.35 11.69 17.06
C GLU A 263 -16.44 11.22 16.08
N VAL A 264 -17.03 10.04 16.35
CA VAL A 264 -18.16 9.52 15.59
C VAL A 264 -19.45 10.15 16.12
N LYS A 265 -20.09 10.99 15.32
CA LYS A 265 -21.25 11.80 15.74
C LYS A 265 -22.59 11.11 15.50
N GLU A 266 -22.71 10.23 14.50
CA GLU A 266 -24.01 9.81 13.98
C GLU A 266 -24.30 8.30 14.12
N ALA A 267 -23.27 7.48 14.26
CA ALA A 267 -23.38 6.02 14.34
C ALA A 267 -22.22 5.46 15.16
N GLY A 268 -22.05 4.17 15.16
CA GLY A 268 -21.01 3.42 15.85
C GLY A 268 -21.65 2.33 16.72
N ASN A 269 -21.45 1.10 16.31
CA ASN A 269 -22.10 -0.06 16.91
C ASN A 269 -21.28 -1.31 16.60
N PHE A 270 -20.62 -1.86 17.59
CA PHE A 270 -19.82 -3.06 17.42
C PHE A 270 -20.08 -4.05 18.56
N ASP A 271 -19.96 -5.34 18.24
CA ASP A 271 -19.88 -6.37 19.26
C ASP A 271 -18.43 -6.55 19.70
N TYR A 272 -18.23 -6.86 20.98
CA TYR A 272 -16.93 -7.15 21.54
C TYR A 272 -16.89 -8.51 22.22
N HIS A 273 -15.71 -9.15 22.16
CA HIS A 273 -15.44 -10.40 22.87
C HIS A 273 -14.01 -10.37 23.42
N VAL A 274 -13.90 -10.39 24.73
CA VAL A 274 -12.64 -10.52 25.44
C VAL A 274 -12.58 -11.89 26.08
N TYR A 275 -11.55 -12.66 25.76
CA TYR A 275 -11.40 -14.03 26.28
C TYR A 275 -9.94 -14.41 26.39
N VAL A 276 -9.66 -15.43 27.20
CA VAL A 276 -8.33 -16.02 27.37
C VAL A 276 -8.24 -17.38 26.70
N LYS A 277 -7.02 -17.75 26.29
CA LYS A 277 -6.75 -19.02 25.62
C LYS A 277 -5.49 -19.69 26.20
N ALA A 278 -5.62 -20.97 26.56
CA ALA A 278 -4.51 -21.79 27.04
C ALA A 278 -3.67 -22.36 25.88
N GLU A 279 -2.49 -22.89 26.18
CA GLU A 279 -1.61 -23.60 25.24
C GLU A 279 -2.34 -24.73 24.49
N GLY A 280 -3.16 -25.50 25.16
CA GLY A 280 -3.93 -26.62 24.60
C GLY A 280 -5.21 -26.23 23.87
N GLY A 281 -5.46 -24.95 23.64
CA GLY A 281 -6.60 -24.44 22.89
C GLY A 281 -7.87 -24.18 23.69
N ALA A 282 -7.93 -24.54 24.98
CA ALA A 282 -9.05 -24.22 25.86
C ALA A 282 -9.23 -22.70 25.99
N THR A 283 -10.46 -22.21 25.98
CA THR A 283 -10.81 -20.79 26.09
C THR A 283 -11.75 -20.53 27.26
N GLU A 284 -11.68 -19.33 27.82
CA GLU A 284 -12.60 -18.83 28.85
C GLU A 284 -12.97 -17.37 28.53
N ASP A 285 -14.28 -17.08 28.55
CA ASP A 285 -14.78 -15.72 28.31
C ASP A 285 -14.49 -14.83 29.53
N VAL A 286 -13.93 -13.65 29.26
CA VAL A 286 -13.75 -12.58 30.25
C VAL A 286 -14.94 -11.62 30.19
N ALA A 287 -15.22 -11.09 29.00
CA ALA A 287 -16.31 -10.16 28.77
C ALA A 287 -16.78 -10.21 27.32
N LYS A 288 -18.08 -10.04 27.10
CA LYS A 288 -18.66 -9.92 25.75
C LYS A 288 -19.95 -9.14 25.78
N GLY A 289 -20.25 -8.47 24.70
CA GLY A 289 -21.48 -7.68 24.56
C GLY A 289 -21.46 -6.80 23.34
N THR A 290 -22.38 -5.84 23.30
CA THR A 290 -22.51 -4.86 22.23
C THR A 290 -22.31 -3.47 22.80
N ILE A 291 -21.51 -2.67 22.15
CA ILE A 291 -21.33 -1.23 22.40
C ILE A 291 -22.11 -0.47 21.33
N ASN A 292 -22.80 0.59 21.73
CA ASN A 292 -23.54 1.46 20.82
C ASN A 292 -23.40 2.90 21.25
N ARG A 293 -23.07 3.78 20.34
CA ARG A 293 -22.79 5.20 20.54
C ARG A 293 -23.83 5.93 21.41
N PHE A 294 -25.10 5.59 21.29
CA PHE A 294 -26.20 6.31 21.90
C PHE A 294 -26.86 5.65 23.12
N SER A 295 -26.67 4.37 23.33
CA SER A 295 -27.34 3.63 24.40
C SER A 295 -26.41 3.01 25.44
N ASN A 296 -25.24 2.54 25.02
CA ASN A 296 -24.23 1.92 25.87
C ASN A 296 -22.84 2.19 25.25
N GLN A 297 -22.36 3.40 25.42
CA GLN A 297 -21.18 3.88 24.71
C GLN A 297 -19.87 3.25 25.17
N SER A 298 -19.78 2.74 26.41
CA SER A 298 -18.57 2.16 26.95
C SER A 298 -18.85 1.10 28.00
N VAL A 299 -17.84 0.25 28.23
CA VAL A 299 -17.81 -0.76 29.30
C VAL A 299 -16.42 -0.77 29.93
N ASP A 300 -16.38 -0.88 31.28
CA ASP A 300 -15.14 -1.16 32.01
C ASP A 300 -14.88 -2.67 31.97
N ILE A 301 -13.70 -3.09 31.55
CA ILE A 301 -13.29 -4.49 31.48
C ILE A 301 -12.10 -4.71 32.41
N HIS A 302 -12.22 -5.69 33.29
CA HIS A 302 -11.16 -6.20 34.13
C HIS A 302 -11.06 -7.72 33.96
N ALA A 303 -9.93 -8.17 33.38
CA ALA A 303 -9.59 -9.58 33.36
C ALA A 303 -8.62 -9.85 34.52
N ASP A 304 -9.03 -10.67 35.47
CA ASP A 304 -8.21 -11.12 36.61
C ASP A 304 -7.75 -12.57 36.43
N ASN A 305 -6.84 -13.02 37.31
CA ASN A 305 -6.34 -14.42 37.34
C ASN A 305 -5.75 -14.88 35.98
N LEU A 306 -5.06 -13.97 35.27
CA LEU A 306 -4.46 -14.27 33.96
C LEU A 306 -3.25 -15.21 34.04
N SER A 307 -2.71 -15.47 35.24
CA SER A 307 -1.60 -16.41 35.46
C SER A 307 -2.00 -17.82 35.01
N GLY A 308 -1.22 -18.40 34.12
CA GLY A 308 -1.47 -19.72 33.55
C GLY A 308 -2.18 -19.73 32.20
N TRP A 309 -2.71 -18.61 31.76
CA TRP A 309 -3.20 -18.45 30.42
C TRP A 309 -2.07 -18.02 29.46
N LYS A 310 -2.13 -18.47 28.21
CA LYS A 310 -1.09 -18.16 27.21
C LYS A 310 -1.38 -16.87 26.45
N TYR A 311 -2.64 -16.64 26.11
CA TYR A 311 -3.07 -15.51 25.31
C TYR A 311 -4.31 -14.84 25.90
N LEU A 312 -4.39 -13.50 25.73
CA LEU A 312 -5.59 -12.70 25.91
C LEU A 312 -5.99 -12.13 24.54
N TYR A 313 -7.24 -12.38 24.15
CA TYR A 313 -7.85 -11.89 22.91
C TYR A 313 -8.76 -10.72 23.20
N LEU A 314 -8.59 -9.63 22.47
CA LEU A 314 -9.47 -8.47 22.46
C LEU A 314 -10.04 -8.36 21.04
N GLU A 315 -11.27 -8.72 20.85
CA GLU A 315 -11.90 -8.78 19.54
C GLU A 315 -13.10 -7.84 19.47
N THR A 316 -13.29 -7.23 18.30
CA THR A 316 -14.53 -6.53 17.94
C THR A 316 -14.99 -6.99 16.57
N SER A 317 -16.28 -6.98 16.35
CA SER A 317 -16.92 -7.30 15.07
C SER A 317 -17.90 -6.21 14.68
N ASN A 318 -18.45 -6.29 13.48
CA ASN A 318 -19.58 -5.44 13.10
C ASN A 318 -20.72 -5.70 14.09
N GLY A 319 -21.34 -4.65 14.58
CA GLY A 319 -22.47 -4.78 15.50
C GLY A 319 -23.71 -5.38 14.86
N ASN A 320 -24.82 -5.22 15.52
CA ASN A 320 -26.11 -5.79 15.08
C ASN A 320 -26.70 -5.14 13.81
N ASP A 321 -26.11 -4.07 13.29
CA ASP A 321 -26.44 -3.45 12.00
C ASP A 321 -25.71 -4.13 10.82
N GLY A 322 -24.73 -4.99 11.11
CA GLY A 322 -24.00 -5.79 10.12
C GLY A 322 -23.03 -5.00 9.24
N THR A 323 -22.78 -3.73 9.57
CA THR A 323 -21.82 -2.85 8.87
C THR A 323 -20.69 -2.45 9.80
N ASN A 324 -19.56 -2.00 9.24
CA ASN A 324 -18.46 -1.41 10.01
C ASN A 324 -18.47 0.13 9.94
N THR A 325 -19.55 0.72 9.49
CA THR A 325 -19.63 2.18 9.32
C THR A 325 -19.56 2.88 10.68
N CYS A 326 -18.56 3.73 10.86
CA CYS A 326 -18.35 4.49 12.09
C CYS A 326 -18.00 3.64 13.35
N ASP A 327 -17.51 2.43 13.18
CA ASP A 327 -17.11 1.56 14.29
C ASP A 327 -15.71 1.94 14.81
N HIS A 328 -15.57 3.19 15.28
CA HIS A 328 -14.33 3.69 15.88
C HIS A 328 -14.23 3.15 17.30
N VAL A 329 -13.33 2.23 17.50
CA VAL A 329 -13.14 1.46 18.74
C VAL A 329 -11.94 1.96 19.50
N ASP A 330 -12.15 2.34 20.75
CA ASP A 330 -11.07 2.70 21.67
C ASP A 330 -10.95 1.69 22.80
N TRP A 331 -9.76 1.14 22.96
CA TRP A 331 -9.30 0.42 24.16
C TRP A 331 -8.59 1.46 25.03
N ALA A 332 -9.38 2.26 25.75
CA ALA A 332 -8.90 3.40 26.52
C ALA A 332 -8.26 2.96 27.84
N ASN A 333 -7.18 3.63 28.23
CA ASN A 333 -6.38 3.34 29.43
C ASN A 333 -6.12 1.84 29.63
N ALA A 334 -5.86 1.12 28.52
CA ALA A 334 -5.60 -0.29 28.53
C ALA A 334 -4.19 -0.60 29.10
N TYR A 335 -4.09 -1.43 30.13
CA TYR A 335 -2.83 -1.82 30.73
C TYR A 335 -2.87 -3.24 31.31
N LEU A 336 -1.70 -3.88 31.35
CA LEU A 336 -1.48 -5.22 31.90
C LEU A 336 -0.61 -5.10 33.15
N VAL A 337 -0.98 -5.81 34.19
CA VAL A 337 -0.27 -5.86 35.49
C VAL A 337 0.58 -7.10 35.56
N PHE A 338 1.78 -7.01 36.13
CA PHE A 338 2.74 -8.11 36.28
C PHE A 338 3.00 -8.46 37.74
N GLN A 339 3.53 -9.66 37.93
CA GLN A 339 3.93 -10.10 39.27
C GLN A 339 5.17 -9.37 39.80
N ASP A 340 6.19 -9.14 38.96
CA ASP A 340 7.42 -8.45 39.35
C ASP A 340 8.22 -7.93 38.15
N GLN A 341 9.25 -7.09 38.40
CA GLN A 341 10.10 -6.44 37.37
C GLN A 341 10.94 -7.37 36.51
N ASN A 342 11.20 -8.59 36.97
CA ASN A 342 12.05 -9.56 36.28
C ASN A 342 11.25 -10.49 35.38
N SER A 343 9.91 -10.37 35.37
CA SER A 343 9.01 -11.16 34.55
C SER A 343 9.17 -10.88 33.06
N THR A 344 9.03 -11.90 32.23
CA THR A 344 9.00 -11.74 30.77
C THR A 344 7.80 -10.88 30.38
N ARG A 345 8.06 -9.83 29.63
CA ARG A 345 7.03 -8.87 29.20
C ARG A 345 6.02 -9.52 28.24
N PRO A 346 4.72 -9.17 28.30
CA PRO A 346 3.79 -9.55 27.26
C PRO A 346 4.14 -8.89 25.94
N CYS A 347 3.69 -9.49 24.86
CA CYS A 347 3.82 -8.91 23.52
C CYS A 347 2.55 -9.15 22.71
N ILE A 348 2.30 -8.31 21.72
CA ILE A 348 1.24 -8.55 20.75
C ILE A 348 1.76 -9.51 19.69
N VAL A 349 0.95 -10.50 19.35
CA VAL A 349 1.19 -11.44 18.26
C VAL A 349 0.07 -11.33 17.24
N SER A 350 0.39 -11.49 15.95
CA SER A 350 -0.66 -11.55 14.93
C SER A 350 -1.36 -12.92 14.93
N ALA A 351 -2.59 -12.98 14.44
CA ALA A 351 -3.29 -14.26 14.23
C ALA A 351 -2.48 -15.20 13.33
N GLU A 352 -1.74 -14.64 12.41
CA GLU A 352 -0.85 -15.37 11.51
C GLU A 352 0.35 -15.98 12.23
N GLU A 353 0.99 -15.26 13.16
CA GLU A 353 2.05 -15.81 14.00
C GLU A 353 1.59 -17.04 14.79
N LEU A 354 0.29 -17.18 15.05
CA LEU A 354 -0.30 -18.32 15.75
C LEU A 354 -0.70 -19.48 14.85
N THR A 355 -0.99 -19.21 13.57
CA THR A 355 -1.46 -20.22 12.61
C THR A 355 -0.37 -20.69 11.67
N THR A 356 0.49 -19.80 11.19
CA THR A 356 1.61 -20.11 10.30
C THR A 356 2.87 -19.40 10.81
N LYS A 357 3.87 -20.16 11.24
CA LYS A 357 5.16 -19.60 11.68
C LYS A 357 6.03 -19.20 10.48
N LEU A 358 5.62 -19.53 9.27
CA LEU A 358 6.35 -19.29 8.03
C LEU A 358 5.79 -18.09 7.27
N ALA A 359 6.67 -17.15 6.85
CA ALA A 359 6.33 -15.96 6.08
C ALA A 359 7.04 -15.95 4.72
N CYS A 360 6.88 -17.02 3.96
CA CYS A 360 7.37 -17.14 2.59
C CYS A 360 6.53 -18.14 1.79
N ALA A 361 6.73 -18.18 0.47
CA ALA A 361 5.99 -19.09 -0.37
C ALA A 361 6.38 -20.56 -0.15
N THR A 362 5.40 -21.45 -0.20
CA THR A 362 5.56 -22.91 -0.11
C THR A 362 5.38 -23.61 -1.47
N THR A 363 4.84 -22.93 -2.47
CA THR A 363 4.78 -23.39 -3.87
C THR A 363 5.75 -22.54 -4.69
N VAL A 364 6.84 -23.15 -5.17
CA VAL A 364 7.93 -22.45 -5.85
C VAL A 364 8.30 -23.11 -7.18
N PHE A 365 8.91 -22.33 -8.07
CA PHE A 365 9.22 -22.78 -9.43
C PHE A 365 10.65 -22.40 -9.80
N SER A 366 11.24 -23.17 -10.70
CA SER A 366 12.51 -22.90 -11.36
C SER A 366 12.54 -23.44 -12.78
N GLN A 367 13.48 -22.95 -13.58
CA GLN A 367 13.85 -23.59 -14.84
C GLN A 367 15.12 -24.45 -14.66
N PRO A 368 15.29 -25.51 -15.43
CA PRO A 368 16.50 -26.30 -15.36
C PRO A 368 17.75 -25.47 -15.65
N ASN A 369 18.80 -25.67 -14.89
CA ASN A 369 20.08 -24.96 -15.03
C ASN A 369 20.04 -23.44 -14.85
N VAL A 370 18.96 -22.90 -14.28
CA VAL A 370 18.86 -21.49 -13.84
C VAL A 370 19.16 -21.43 -12.35
N ARG A 371 19.87 -20.40 -11.92
CA ARG A 371 20.08 -20.13 -10.49
C ARG A 371 18.73 -19.94 -9.82
N PHE A 372 18.49 -20.75 -8.82
CA PHE A 372 17.30 -20.68 -7.95
C PHE A 372 17.65 -19.98 -6.65
N MET A 373 16.73 -19.20 -6.16
CA MET A 373 16.79 -18.60 -4.82
C MET A 373 15.38 -18.56 -4.22
N GLN A 374 15.27 -19.02 -2.99
CA GLN A 374 14.08 -18.80 -2.16
C GLN A 374 14.48 -18.15 -0.85
N LYS A 375 13.88 -17.04 -0.54
CA LYS A 375 14.02 -16.35 0.74
C LYS A 375 13.10 -17.01 1.76
N VAL A 376 13.66 -17.36 2.92
CA VAL A 376 12.92 -17.98 4.01
C VAL A 376 12.76 -16.96 5.13
N ARG A 377 11.53 -16.70 5.54
CA ARG A 377 11.18 -15.74 6.58
C ARG A 377 10.19 -16.39 7.55
N SER A 378 10.18 -15.91 8.78
CA SER A 378 9.20 -16.29 9.80
C SER A 378 8.37 -15.10 10.22
N THR A 379 7.11 -15.33 10.59
CA THR A 379 6.25 -14.34 11.25
C THR A 379 6.70 -14.05 12.67
N VAL A 380 7.57 -14.91 13.26
CA VAL A 380 8.05 -14.78 14.63
C VAL A 380 9.47 -14.21 14.65
N THR A 381 9.64 -13.05 15.26
CA THR A 381 10.95 -12.42 15.44
C THR A 381 11.85 -13.32 16.31
N GLY A 382 13.09 -13.55 15.84
CA GLY A 382 14.06 -14.39 16.58
C GLY A 382 13.87 -15.90 16.38
N ALA A 383 12.91 -16.34 15.57
CA ALA A 383 12.78 -17.74 15.20
C ALA A 383 14.06 -18.26 14.55
N GLN A 384 14.47 -19.50 14.93
CA GLN A 384 15.56 -20.19 14.27
C GLN A 384 15.04 -20.94 13.04
N LEU A 385 15.65 -20.66 11.88
CA LEU A 385 15.26 -21.26 10.61
C LEU A 385 16.28 -22.32 10.19
N SER A 386 15.78 -23.42 9.67
CA SER A 386 16.60 -24.44 9.01
C SER A 386 15.82 -25.13 7.91
N VAL A 387 16.54 -25.81 7.00
CA VAL A 387 15.92 -26.49 5.86
C VAL A 387 16.45 -27.91 5.78
N SER A 388 15.57 -28.87 5.51
CA SER A 388 15.91 -30.28 5.38
C SER A 388 15.38 -30.85 4.06
N ASN A 389 15.95 -31.99 3.63
CA ASN A 389 15.55 -32.73 2.44
C ASN A 389 15.70 -31.93 1.12
N LEU A 390 16.69 -31.04 1.02
CA LEU A 390 16.93 -30.25 -0.18
C LEU A 390 17.23 -31.15 -1.40
N PRO A 391 16.67 -30.81 -2.57
CA PRO A 391 17.03 -31.44 -3.83
C PRO A 391 18.51 -31.28 -4.15
N ALA A 392 19.06 -32.22 -4.91
CA ALA A 392 20.45 -32.15 -5.38
C ALA A 392 20.69 -30.83 -6.13
N GLY A 393 21.79 -30.14 -5.80
CA GLY A 393 22.15 -28.86 -6.38
C GLY A 393 21.66 -27.64 -5.61
N LEU A 394 20.79 -27.81 -4.57
CA LEU A 394 20.39 -26.73 -3.67
C LEU A 394 21.11 -26.84 -2.32
N THR A 395 21.35 -25.69 -1.72
CA THR A 395 21.96 -25.56 -0.39
C THR A 395 21.20 -24.53 0.47
N TRP A 396 21.29 -24.69 1.78
CA TRP A 396 20.80 -23.72 2.75
C TRP A 396 21.90 -22.74 3.16
N ASN A 397 21.69 -21.48 2.94
CA ASN A 397 22.54 -20.39 3.40
C ASN A 397 21.93 -19.76 4.64
N ALA A 398 22.35 -20.24 5.81
CA ALA A 398 21.80 -19.78 7.10
C ALA A 398 22.12 -18.32 7.42
N ALA A 399 23.22 -17.77 6.89
CA ALA A 399 23.58 -16.36 7.15
C ALA A 399 22.62 -15.37 6.46
N ARG A 400 22.01 -15.79 5.35
CA ARG A 400 21.07 -14.98 4.58
C ARG A 400 19.62 -15.46 4.70
N ASN A 401 19.39 -16.61 5.34
CA ASN A 401 18.11 -17.29 5.34
C ASN A 401 17.56 -17.50 3.92
N ILE A 402 18.37 -18.12 3.05
CA ILE A 402 17.97 -18.46 1.67
C ILE A 402 18.30 -19.91 1.34
N VAL A 403 17.43 -20.53 0.55
CA VAL A 403 17.74 -21.74 -0.23
C VAL A 403 18.22 -21.29 -1.59
N GLU A 404 19.42 -21.72 -2.00
CA GLU A 404 19.99 -21.32 -3.28
C GLU A 404 20.76 -22.44 -3.96
N GLY A 405 20.91 -22.32 -5.27
CA GLY A 405 21.67 -23.29 -6.07
C GLY A 405 21.10 -23.46 -7.47
N VAL A 406 21.36 -24.62 -8.08
CA VAL A 406 20.90 -24.94 -9.44
C VAL A 406 20.38 -26.36 -9.46
N VAL A 407 19.16 -26.57 -9.93
CA VAL A 407 18.59 -27.88 -10.20
C VAL A 407 18.67 -28.15 -11.70
N ALA A 408 19.29 -29.24 -12.10
CA ALA A 408 19.52 -29.58 -13.51
C ALA A 408 18.35 -30.37 -14.14
N GLU A 409 17.71 -31.22 -13.36
CA GLU A 409 16.68 -32.15 -13.83
C GLU A 409 15.28 -31.53 -13.67
N GLU A 410 14.43 -31.73 -14.68
CA GLU A 410 13.01 -31.40 -14.55
C GLU A 410 12.31 -32.32 -13.55
N GLY A 411 11.32 -31.82 -12.84
CA GLY A 411 10.57 -32.61 -11.89
C GLY A 411 9.86 -31.79 -10.85
N VAL A 412 9.15 -32.45 -9.94
CA VAL A 412 8.54 -31.89 -8.76
C VAL A 412 9.27 -32.43 -7.53
N TYR A 413 9.79 -31.55 -6.73
CA TYR A 413 10.60 -31.86 -5.55
C TYR A 413 9.91 -31.32 -4.32
N THR A 414 10.07 -32.00 -3.17
CA THR A 414 9.60 -31.53 -1.88
C THR A 414 10.79 -31.43 -0.92
N TYR A 415 10.89 -30.33 -0.20
CA TYR A 415 11.80 -30.15 0.91
C TYR A 415 11.08 -29.44 2.05
N GLN A 416 11.67 -29.39 3.24
CA GLN A 416 11.02 -28.87 4.44
C GLN A 416 11.74 -27.64 4.96
N ILE A 417 10.98 -26.62 5.29
CA ILE A 417 11.44 -25.48 6.09
C ILE A 417 11.02 -25.73 7.53
N ASN A 418 11.99 -25.67 8.44
CA ASN A 418 11.76 -25.87 9.85
C ASN A 418 11.89 -24.52 10.57
N VAL A 419 10.90 -24.20 11.38
CA VAL A 419 10.85 -22.98 12.20
C VAL A 419 10.84 -23.37 13.67
N THR A 420 11.88 -23.00 14.40
CA THR A 420 12.00 -23.30 15.83
C THR A 420 11.80 -22.02 16.63
N VAL A 421 10.83 -22.05 17.53
CA VAL A 421 10.49 -20.97 18.46
C VAL A 421 10.38 -21.55 19.86
N ASP A 422 11.09 -20.99 20.82
CA ASP A 422 11.10 -21.44 22.23
C ASP A 422 11.44 -22.94 22.42
N GLY A 423 12.26 -23.49 21.48
CA GLY A 423 12.66 -24.90 21.50
C GLY A 423 11.70 -25.87 20.79
N GLU A 424 10.53 -25.39 20.37
CA GLU A 424 9.58 -26.17 19.58
C GLU A 424 9.80 -25.94 18.09
N THR A 425 9.83 -27.01 17.30
CA THR A 425 10.04 -26.95 15.84
C THR A 425 8.75 -27.33 15.13
N THR A 426 8.32 -26.48 14.23
CA THR A 426 7.29 -26.78 13.22
C THR A 426 7.93 -26.86 11.86
N SER A 427 7.44 -27.76 11.01
CA SER A 427 7.95 -27.98 9.66
C SER A 427 6.85 -27.76 8.63
N GLU A 428 7.20 -27.05 7.55
CA GLU A 428 6.33 -26.79 6.41
C GLU A 428 6.97 -27.40 5.15
N ASP A 429 6.19 -28.14 4.37
CA ASP A 429 6.62 -28.69 3.11
C ASP A 429 6.61 -27.63 2.01
N VAL A 430 7.68 -27.53 1.27
CA VAL A 430 7.79 -26.68 0.07
C VAL A 430 7.79 -27.55 -1.18
N THR A 431 6.91 -27.26 -2.10
CA THR A 431 6.86 -27.89 -3.41
C THR A 431 7.62 -27.05 -4.43
N LEU A 432 8.72 -27.57 -4.96
CA LEU A 432 9.49 -26.96 -6.05
C LEU A 432 9.21 -27.70 -7.38
N THR A 433 8.62 -26.96 -8.32
CA THR A 433 8.46 -27.46 -9.71
C THR A 433 9.58 -26.90 -10.58
N VAL A 434 10.40 -27.79 -11.16
CA VAL A 434 11.45 -27.43 -12.12
C VAL A 434 11.00 -27.83 -13.51
N SER A 435 10.82 -26.86 -14.41
CA SER A 435 10.36 -27.16 -15.79
C SER A 435 10.86 -26.12 -16.79
N SER A 436 11.21 -26.55 -17.97
CA SER A 436 11.53 -25.69 -19.12
C SER A 436 10.27 -25.10 -19.78
N SER A 437 9.10 -25.67 -19.48
CA SER A 437 7.80 -25.26 -20.05
C SER A 437 6.97 -24.36 -19.14
N LEU A 438 7.60 -23.67 -18.18
CA LEU A 438 6.91 -22.67 -17.37
C LEU A 438 6.30 -21.59 -18.26
N GLN A 439 5.04 -21.26 -18.00
CA GLN A 439 4.27 -20.31 -18.81
C GLN A 439 4.87 -18.89 -18.77
N HIS A 440 5.23 -18.42 -17.58
CA HIS A 440 5.73 -17.09 -17.34
C HIS A 440 6.94 -17.15 -16.39
N PRO A 441 8.12 -17.59 -16.87
CA PRO A 441 9.32 -17.64 -16.05
C PRO A 441 9.80 -16.24 -15.61
N VAL A 442 9.41 -15.20 -16.33
CA VAL A 442 9.63 -13.79 -16.04
C VAL A 442 8.30 -13.03 -16.08
N PRO A 443 8.19 -11.85 -15.43
CA PRO A 443 6.95 -11.07 -15.44
C PRO A 443 6.62 -10.59 -16.85
N PHE A 444 5.33 -10.44 -17.17
CA PHE A 444 4.92 -9.93 -18.47
C PHE A 444 5.23 -8.42 -18.61
N MET A 445 5.45 -8.00 -19.86
CA MET A 445 5.60 -6.59 -20.24
C MET A 445 4.62 -6.27 -21.36
N GLY A 446 3.80 -5.25 -21.19
CA GLY A 446 2.82 -4.94 -22.21
C GLY A 446 1.99 -3.70 -21.93
N TRP A 447 0.76 -3.72 -22.40
CA TRP A 447 -0.22 -2.66 -22.28
C TRP A 447 -1.54 -3.22 -21.76
N LEU A 448 -2.19 -2.49 -20.85
CA LEU A 448 -3.48 -2.80 -20.27
C LEU A 448 -4.39 -1.57 -20.33
N SER A 449 -5.61 -1.70 -20.85
CA SER A 449 -6.40 -0.59 -21.36
C SER A 449 -7.08 0.28 -20.30
N TRP A 450 -7.12 -0.10 -19.00
CA TRP A 450 -8.07 0.50 -18.04
C TRP A 450 -7.87 1.99 -17.80
N ASN A 451 -6.70 2.43 -17.34
CA ASN A 451 -6.52 3.79 -16.82
C ASN A 451 -6.85 4.91 -17.81
N SER A 452 -6.67 4.71 -19.11
CA SER A 452 -6.90 5.74 -20.11
C SER A 452 -8.04 5.46 -21.08
N VAL A 453 -8.32 4.19 -21.37
CA VAL A 453 -9.30 3.79 -22.39
C VAL A 453 -10.63 3.37 -21.78
N GLN A 454 -10.58 2.61 -20.68
CA GLN A 454 -11.76 2.11 -19.95
C GLN A 454 -12.79 1.45 -20.89
N GLY A 455 -14.08 1.73 -20.71
CA GLY A 455 -15.15 1.19 -21.51
C GLY A 455 -15.15 1.61 -23.01
N ASN A 456 -14.23 2.47 -23.43
CA ASN A 456 -14.04 2.80 -24.85
C ASN A 456 -13.16 1.78 -25.60
N ILE A 457 -12.73 0.71 -24.91
CA ILE A 457 -11.92 -0.34 -25.55
C ILE A 457 -12.62 -0.91 -26.79
N SER A 458 -11.88 -1.10 -27.87
CA SER A 458 -12.37 -1.59 -29.14
C SER A 458 -11.27 -2.28 -29.94
N GLN A 459 -11.64 -3.04 -30.96
CA GLN A 459 -10.71 -3.66 -31.90
C GLN A 459 -9.70 -2.63 -32.43
N LYS A 460 -10.18 -1.43 -32.85
CA LYS A 460 -9.33 -0.35 -33.36
C LYS A 460 -8.28 0.11 -32.36
N ILE A 461 -8.62 0.26 -31.09
CA ILE A 461 -7.68 0.68 -30.06
C ILE A 461 -6.60 -0.39 -29.84
N ILE A 462 -6.95 -1.66 -29.87
CA ILE A 462 -6.00 -2.78 -29.77
C ILE A 462 -5.05 -2.79 -30.97
N GLU A 463 -5.58 -2.62 -32.19
CA GLU A 463 -4.76 -2.51 -33.40
C GLU A 463 -3.78 -1.33 -33.31
N GLN A 464 -4.22 -0.18 -32.81
CA GLN A 464 -3.36 0.98 -32.59
C GLN A 464 -2.28 0.74 -31.54
N ALA A 465 -2.56 -0.02 -30.47
CA ALA A 465 -1.56 -0.41 -29.47
C ALA A 465 -0.48 -1.31 -30.10
N VAL A 466 -0.89 -2.30 -30.88
CA VAL A 466 0.03 -3.20 -31.62
C VAL A 466 0.93 -2.39 -32.55
N GLU A 467 0.32 -1.54 -33.39
CA GLU A 467 1.06 -0.70 -34.34
C GLU A 467 2.04 0.25 -33.64
N LEU A 468 1.63 0.88 -32.53
CA LEU A 468 2.49 1.77 -31.76
C LEU A 468 3.71 1.01 -31.22
N PHE A 469 3.51 -0.18 -30.64
CA PHE A 469 4.60 -0.98 -30.07
C PHE A 469 5.61 -1.41 -31.13
N GLN A 470 5.14 -1.81 -32.31
CA GLN A 470 5.98 -2.12 -33.47
C GLN A 470 6.71 -0.86 -33.98
N ASN A 471 5.96 0.19 -34.29
CA ASN A 471 6.51 1.38 -34.96
C ASN A 471 7.44 2.21 -34.07
N LYS A 472 7.29 2.10 -32.74
CA LYS A 472 8.10 2.85 -31.77
C LYS A 472 9.23 2.00 -31.17
N GLY A 473 9.48 0.79 -31.63
CA GLY A 473 10.58 -0.06 -31.18
C GLY A 473 10.41 -0.56 -29.73
N LEU A 474 9.18 -0.60 -29.22
CA LEU A 474 8.90 -1.16 -27.90
C LEU A 474 8.90 -2.69 -27.94
N TYR A 475 8.36 -3.27 -29.01
CA TYR A 475 8.37 -4.71 -29.21
C TYR A 475 9.78 -5.31 -29.14
N GLU A 476 10.77 -4.67 -29.76
CA GLU A 476 12.18 -5.10 -29.73
C GLU A 476 12.83 -4.95 -28.35
N CYS A 477 12.17 -4.21 -27.44
CA CYS A 477 12.57 -4.10 -26.04
C CYS A 477 11.86 -5.10 -25.12
N GLY A 478 11.00 -5.97 -25.67
CA GLY A 478 10.30 -7.02 -24.92
C GLY A 478 8.85 -6.69 -24.53
N TRP A 479 8.34 -5.55 -24.93
CA TRP A 479 6.93 -5.16 -24.69
C TRP A 479 6.03 -5.93 -25.68
N ASN A 480 5.50 -7.08 -25.27
CA ASN A 480 4.84 -8.00 -26.18
C ASN A 480 3.46 -8.50 -25.72
N HIS A 481 2.89 -7.94 -24.67
CA HIS A 481 1.53 -8.27 -24.23
C HIS A 481 0.57 -7.11 -24.52
N ILE A 482 -0.54 -7.40 -25.16
CA ILE A 482 -1.63 -6.44 -25.41
C ILE A 482 -2.87 -6.97 -24.73
N MET A 483 -3.29 -6.27 -23.67
CA MET A 483 -4.37 -6.72 -22.79
C MET A 483 -5.51 -5.71 -22.78
N MET A 484 -6.72 -6.17 -22.93
CA MET A 484 -7.90 -5.35 -22.67
C MET A 484 -8.49 -5.64 -21.30
N ASP A 485 -8.90 -4.60 -20.62
CA ASP A 485 -9.56 -4.62 -19.33
C ASP A 485 -11.10 -4.71 -19.47
N ASP A 486 -11.85 -4.38 -18.43
CA ASP A 486 -13.30 -4.52 -18.32
C ASP A 486 -14.08 -3.82 -19.46
N LEU A 487 -15.33 -4.19 -19.59
CA LEU A 487 -16.29 -3.66 -20.56
C LEU A 487 -16.05 -4.04 -22.03
N TRP A 488 -15.26 -5.09 -22.32
CA TRP A 488 -15.23 -5.69 -23.66
C TRP A 488 -16.50 -6.52 -23.92
N GLN A 489 -17.17 -6.96 -22.89
CA GLN A 489 -18.31 -7.86 -22.88
C GLN A 489 -19.53 -7.25 -23.61
N GLY A 490 -20.25 -8.11 -24.33
CA GLY A 490 -21.60 -7.87 -24.81
C GLY A 490 -22.61 -8.62 -23.94
N THR A 491 -23.18 -9.69 -24.47
CA THR A 491 -24.11 -10.58 -23.75
C THR A 491 -23.64 -12.02 -23.85
N ARG A 492 -24.09 -12.89 -22.95
CA ARG A 492 -23.93 -14.34 -23.13
C ARG A 492 -24.97 -14.87 -24.10
N LYS A 493 -24.65 -15.87 -24.90
CA LYS A 493 -25.62 -16.66 -25.66
C LYS A 493 -26.52 -17.48 -24.71
N ALA A 494 -27.57 -18.07 -25.27
CA ALA A 494 -28.47 -18.89 -24.48
C ALA A 494 -27.81 -20.14 -23.87
N ASP A 495 -26.71 -20.62 -24.46
CA ASP A 495 -25.90 -21.71 -23.95
C ASP A 495 -24.80 -21.27 -22.95
N GLY A 496 -24.77 -20.01 -22.57
CA GLY A 496 -23.79 -19.41 -21.66
C GLY A 496 -22.52 -18.87 -22.32
N THR A 497 -22.29 -19.15 -23.61
CA THR A 497 -21.07 -18.70 -24.32
C THR A 497 -20.93 -17.19 -24.25
N PRO A 498 -19.77 -16.64 -23.82
CA PRO A 498 -19.53 -15.21 -23.76
C PRO A 498 -19.43 -14.62 -25.18
N GLN A 499 -19.95 -13.39 -25.34
CA GLN A 499 -19.85 -12.66 -26.59
C GLN A 499 -19.28 -11.27 -26.34
N PRO A 500 -18.37 -10.80 -27.19
CA PRO A 500 -17.91 -9.43 -27.13
C PRO A 500 -19.00 -8.45 -27.56
N ASN A 501 -18.85 -7.19 -27.18
CA ASN A 501 -19.68 -6.11 -27.65
C ASN A 501 -19.53 -5.96 -29.19
N ALA A 502 -20.60 -6.26 -29.93
CA ALA A 502 -20.55 -6.33 -31.39
C ALA A 502 -20.23 -4.99 -32.08
N SER A 503 -20.56 -3.84 -31.47
CA SER A 503 -20.22 -2.55 -32.05
C SER A 503 -18.75 -2.18 -31.92
N ARG A 504 -18.11 -2.65 -30.86
CA ARG A 504 -16.69 -2.40 -30.56
C ARG A 504 -15.77 -3.46 -31.15
N PHE A 505 -16.27 -4.68 -31.26
CA PHE A 505 -15.55 -5.86 -31.79
C PHE A 505 -16.36 -6.54 -32.89
N PRO A 506 -16.56 -5.85 -34.03
CA PRO A 506 -17.46 -6.33 -35.08
C PRO A 506 -17.02 -7.66 -35.73
N ASN A 507 -15.72 -7.98 -35.66
CA ASN A 507 -15.14 -9.20 -36.22
C ASN A 507 -14.90 -10.30 -35.17
N GLY A 508 -15.34 -10.08 -33.91
CA GLY A 508 -15.12 -10.98 -32.79
C GLY A 508 -13.69 -10.97 -32.23
N LEU A 509 -13.53 -11.52 -31.00
CA LEU A 509 -12.23 -11.47 -30.32
C LEU A 509 -11.19 -12.43 -30.88
N LYS A 510 -11.61 -13.53 -31.51
CA LYS A 510 -10.65 -14.40 -32.19
C LYS A 510 -9.87 -13.64 -33.28
N THR A 511 -10.54 -12.81 -34.05
CA THR A 511 -9.88 -12.00 -35.11
C THR A 511 -8.90 -10.98 -34.49
N VAL A 512 -9.25 -10.43 -33.34
CA VAL A 512 -8.36 -9.51 -32.59
C VAL A 512 -7.13 -10.26 -32.07
N ALA A 513 -7.31 -11.41 -31.43
CA ALA A 513 -6.21 -12.24 -30.94
C ALA A 513 -5.29 -12.70 -32.10
N ASP A 514 -5.87 -13.18 -33.20
CA ASP A 514 -5.11 -13.57 -34.40
C ASP A 514 -4.26 -12.40 -34.95
N TYR A 515 -4.80 -11.17 -34.91
CA TYR A 515 -4.05 -9.97 -35.31
C TYR A 515 -2.88 -9.68 -34.38
N VAL A 516 -3.10 -9.76 -33.06
CA VAL A 516 -2.05 -9.58 -32.05
C VAL A 516 -0.95 -10.64 -32.22
N HIS A 517 -1.34 -11.89 -32.34
CA HIS A 517 -0.41 -13.03 -32.55
C HIS A 517 0.38 -12.93 -33.85
N LYS A 518 -0.28 -12.50 -34.96
CA LYS A 518 0.40 -12.27 -36.26
C LYS A 518 1.53 -11.26 -36.15
N ASN A 519 1.43 -10.32 -35.21
CA ASN A 519 2.45 -9.34 -34.90
C ASN A 519 3.45 -9.79 -33.82
N GLY A 520 3.46 -11.09 -33.47
CA GLY A 520 4.40 -11.67 -32.50
C GLY A 520 4.08 -11.40 -31.05
N MET A 521 2.92 -10.79 -30.77
CA MET A 521 2.53 -10.39 -29.41
C MET A 521 1.53 -11.38 -28.83
N LYS A 522 1.31 -11.30 -27.50
CA LYS A 522 0.34 -12.08 -26.75
C LYS A 522 -0.91 -11.25 -26.46
N PHE A 523 -2.07 -11.93 -26.47
CA PHE A 523 -3.35 -11.30 -26.25
C PHE A 523 -3.92 -11.62 -24.88
N GLY A 524 -4.35 -10.59 -24.13
CA GLY A 524 -4.98 -10.75 -22.83
C GLY A 524 -6.36 -10.12 -22.77
N LEU A 525 -7.20 -10.65 -21.89
CA LEU A 525 -8.51 -10.09 -21.58
C LEU A 525 -8.81 -10.10 -20.07
N TYR A 526 -9.96 -9.54 -19.72
CA TYR A 526 -10.41 -9.36 -18.37
C TYR A 526 -11.68 -10.15 -18.09
N THR A 527 -11.82 -10.66 -16.88
CA THR A 527 -13.06 -11.21 -16.32
C THR A 527 -13.13 -10.94 -14.81
N ASP A 528 -14.11 -11.52 -14.14
CA ASP A 528 -14.28 -11.44 -12.69
C ASP A 528 -14.64 -12.81 -12.13
N ALA A 529 -14.18 -13.14 -10.93
CA ALA A 529 -14.54 -14.36 -10.21
C ALA A 529 -15.92 -14.26 -9.50
N ALA A 530 -16.72 -13.27 -9.90
CA ALA A 530 -18.12 -13.10 -9.53
C ALA A 530 -19.04 -13.24 -10.75
N ASP A 531 -20.35 -13.09 -10.55
CA ASP A 531 -21.35 -13.05 -11.62
C ASP A 531 -21.26 -11.76 -12.46
N ARG A 532 -20.69 -10.68 -11.88
CA ARG A 532 -20.51 -9.38 -12.50
C ARG A 532 -19.11 -8.85 -12.31
N THR A 533 -18.63 -8.14 -13.31
CA THR A 533 -17.38 -7.37 -13.24
C THR A 533 -17.56 -6.09 -12.43
N CYS A 534 -16.46 -5.43 -12.05
CA CYS A 534 -16.48 -4.16 -11.32
C CYS A 534 -17.32 -3.08 -12.02
N ALA A 535 -17.32 -3.04 -13.35
CA ALA A 535 -18.17 -2.12 -14.13
C ALA A 535 -19.55 -2.69 -14.51
N GLY A 536 -19.93 -3.84 -13.94
CA GLY A 536 -21.28 -4.41 -14.06
C GLY A 536 -21.53 -5.28 -15.30
N ALA A 537 -20.50 -5.60 -16.09
CA ALA A 537 -20.61 -6.58 -17.18
C ALA A 537 -20.67 -8.01 -16.60
N PHE A 538 -20.85 -9.03 -17.41
CA PHE A 538 -20.84 -10.41 -16.91
C PHE A 538 -19.45 -10.87 -16.50
N GLY A 539 -19.33 -11.55 -15.36
CA GLY A 539 -18.13 -12.26 -14.91
C GLY A 539 -18.16 -13.75 -15.25
N SER A 540 -17.18 -14.50 -14.76
CA SER A 540 -17.01 -15.92 -15.06
C SER A 540 -17.59 -16.87 -14.02
N TYR A 541 -18.03 -16.39 -12.86
CA TYR A 541 -18.57 -17.24 -11.79
C TYR A 541 -19.77 -18.04 -12.26
N GLY A 542 -19.67 -19.38 -12.17
CA GLY A 542 -20.66 -20.33 -12.66
C GLY A 542 -20.60 -20.61 -14.17
N TYR A 543 -19.61 -20.03 -14.88
CA TYR A 543 -19.37 -20.23 -16.31
C TYR A 543 -17.91 -20.56 -16.63
N GLU A 544 -17.10 -20.92 -15.63
CA GLU A 544 -15.67 -21.06 -15.73
C GLU A 544 -15.24 -22.00 -16.88
N GLU A 545 -15.90 -23.14 -17.00
CA GLU A 545 -15.57 -24.13 -18.05
C GLU A 545 -15.91 -23.61 -19.47
N ILE A 546 -17.08 -22.94 -19.63
CA ILE A 546 -17.52 -22.39 -20.92
C ILE A 546 -16.62 -21.24 -21.32
N ASP A 547 -16.27 -20.37 -20.37
CA ASP A 547 -15.41 -19.21 -20.59
C ASP A 547 -13.99 -19.67 -20.94
N ALA A 548 -13.42 -20.58 -20.16
CA ALA A 548 -12.09 -21.12 -20.40
C ALA A 548 -11.95 -21.75 -21.79
N LYS A 549 -12.94 -22.58 -22.19
CA LYS A 549 -13.00 -23.14 -23.53
C LYS A 549 -13.08 -22.09 -24.62
N THR A 550 -13.95 -21.09 -24.44
CA THR A 550 -14.13 -20.01 -25.41
C THR A 550 -12.89 -19.12 -25.51
N TYR A 551 -12.25 -18.80 -24.39
CA TYR A 551 -11.01 -18.02 -24.38
C TYR A 551 -9.87 -18.80 -25.06
N ALA A 552 -9.78 -20.12 -24.85
CA ALA A 552 -8.85 -20.99 -25.57
C ALA A 552 -9.09 -20.96 -27.08
N GLU A 553 -10.35 -21.08 -27.51
CA GLU A 553 -10.74 -21.00 -28.95
C GLU A 553 -10.42 -19.63 -29.56
N TRP A 554 -10.50 -18.55 -28.77
CA TRP A 554 -10.08 -17.21 -29.22
C TRP A 554 -8.56 -17.01 -29.23
N GLY A 555 -7.80 -17.86 -28.54
CA GLY A 555 -6.35 -17.73 -28.43
C GLY A 555 -5.92 -16.73 -27.36
N VAL A 556 -6.60 -16.69 -26.23
CA VAL A 556 -6.26 -15.80 -25.11
C VAL A 556 -5.07 -16.37 -24.34
N ASP A 557 -4.00 -15.57 -24.17
CA ASP A 557 -2.79 -15.95 -23.44
C ASP A 557 -2.86 -15.60 -21.95
N VAL A 558 -3.55 -14.51 -21.60
CA VAL A 558 -3.63 -13.98 -20.21
C VAL A 558 -5.07 -13.59 -19.89
N VAL A 559 -5.54 -13.96 -18.72
CA VAL A 559 -6.82 -13.50 -18.18
C VAL A 559 -6.59 -12.81 -16.85
N LYS A 560 -6.82 -11.50 -16.80
CA LYS A 560 -6.95 -10.73 -15.56
C LYS A 560 -8.33 -11.02 -14.99
N CYS A 561 -8.38 -11.51 -13.76
CA CYS A 561 -9.61 -11.89 -13.08
C CYS A 561 -9.76 -11.09 -11.78
N ASP A 562 -10.72 -10.19 -11.75
CA ASP A 562 -11.08 -9.40 -10.58
C ASP A 562 -11.94 -10.17 -9.57
N TYR A 563 -12.33 -9.53 -8.48
CA TYR A 563 -13.09 -10.13 -7.38
C TYR A 563 -14.22 -9.21 -6.87
N CYS A 564 -14.82 -8.40 -7.76
CA CYS A 564 -15.90 -7.48 -7.42
C CYS A 564 -17.19 -8.24 -7.07
N TYR A 565 -17.94 -7.73 -6.11
CA TYR A 565 -19.24 -8.33 -5.66
C TYR A 565 -19.14 -9.79 -5.18
N ALA A 566 -17.96 -10.28 -4.87
CA ALA A 566 -17.74 -11.63 -4.37
C ALA A 566 -17.65 -11.64 -2.82
N PRO A 567 -17.88 -12.79 -2.16
CA PRO A 567 -17.74 -12.91 -0.70
C PRO A 567 -16.34 -12.55 -0.21
N ASP A 568 -16.26 -11.96 0.97
CA ASP A 568 -15.03 -11.35 1.50
C ASP A 568 -14.10 -12.35 2.24
N ASP A 569 -14.34 -13.64 2.16
CA ASP A 569 -13.48 -14.63 2.81
C ASP A 569 -12.44 -15.23 1.86
N VAL A 570 -11.26 -15.55 2.42
CA VAL A 570 -10.10 -16.08 1.69
C VAL A 570 -10.40 -17.44 1.04
N GLU A 571 -11.11 -18.31 1.73
CA GLU A 571 -11.36 -19.68 1.25
C GLU A 571 -12.29 -19.68 0.04
N THR A 572 -13.31 -18.81 0.02
CA THR A 572 -14.16 -18.62 -1.16
C THR A 572 -13.37 -18.02 -2.31
N ALA A 573 -12.47 -17.05 -2.05
CA ALA A 573 -11.60 -16.48 -3.08
C ALA A 573 -10.70 -17.57 -3.70
N LYS A 574 -9.98 -18.33 -2.87
CA LYS A 574 -9.15 -19.46 -3.31
C LYS A 574 -9.95 -20.46 -4.17
N LYS A 575 -11.16 -20.82 -3.73
CA LYS A 575 -12.04 -21.75 -4.44
C LYS A 575 -12.43 -21.23 -5.82
N ARG A 576 -12.82 -19.95 -5.93
CA ARG A 576 -13.27 -19.34 -7.19
C ARG A 576 -12.11 -19.19 -8.18
N TYR A 577 -10.96 -18.67 -7.74
CA TYR A 577 -9.79 -18.58 -8.60
C TYR A 577 -9.26 -19.96 -9.03
N LYS A 578 -9.28 -20.93 -8.12
CA LYS A 578 -8.89 -22.30 -8.46
C LYS A 578 -9.83 -22.91 -9.50
N ALA A 579 -11.13 -22.73 -9.40
CA ALA A 579 -12.09 -23.22 -10.37
C ALA A 579 -11.79 -22.70 -11.79
N LEU A 580 -11.47 -21.42 -11.93
CA LEU A 580 -11.10 -20.82 -13.20
C LEU A 580 -9.74 -21.34 -13.72
N ALA A 581 -8.74 -21.48 -12.84
CA ALA A 581 -7.44 -22.06 -13.22
C ALA A 581 -7.55 -23.51 -13.67
N ASP A 582 -8.34 -24.32 -12.96
CA ASP A 582 -8.62 -25.71 -13.32
C ASP A 582 -9.35 -25.80 -14.68
N ALA A 583 -10.29 -24.89 -14.94
CA ALA A 583 -10.98 -24.79 -16.21
C ALA A 583 -10.03 -24.43 -17.38
N PHE A 584 -9.08 -23.52 -17.18
CA PHE A 584 -8.04 -23.22 -18.17
C PHE A 584 -7.16 -24.45 -18.46
N ALA A 585 -6.75 -25.16 -17.42
CA ALA A 585 -5.98 -26.39 -17.58
C ALA A 585 -6.77 -27.47 -18.34
N ALA A 586 -8.05 -27.66 -18.04
CA ALA A 586 -8.94 -28.61 -18.70
C ALA A 586 -9.21 -28.23 -20.16
N ALA A 587 -9.25 -26.94 -20.50
CA ALA A 587 -9.39 -26.46 -21.89
C ALA A 587 -8.12 -26.72 -22.73
N GLY A 588 -7.02 -27.19 -22.11
CA GLY A 588 -5.77 -27.50 -22.80
C GLY A 588 -5.03 -26.23 -23.27
N ASN A 589 -5.34 -25.09 -22.71
CA ASN A 589 -4.71 -23.81 -23.03
C ASN A 589 -3.76 -23.40 -21.91
N ASN A 590 -2.62 -22.83 -22.27
CA ASN A 590 -1.65 -22.24 -21.35
C ASN A 590 -2.01 -20.81 -20.93
N THR A 591 -3.30 -20.51 -20.77
CA THR A 591 -3.76 -19.20 -20.34
C THR A 591 -3.25 -18.89 -18.94
N MET A 592 -2.55 -17.78 -18.78
CA MET A 592 -2.12 -17.29 -17.48
C MET A 592 -3.29 -16.73 -16.70
N LEU A 593 -3.50 -17.20 -15.48
CA LEU A 593 -4.38 -16.55 -14.52
C LEU A 593 -3.64 -15.42 -13.81
N TYR A 594 -4.12 -14.19 -14.01
CA TYR A 594 -3.69 -12.99 -13.29
C TYR A 594 -4.76 -12.63 -12.28
N ILE A 595 -4.46 -12.82 -10.99
CA ILE A 595 -5.37 -12.58 -9.86
C ILE A 595 -5.41 -11.09 -9.55
N CYS A 596 -6.60 -10.51 -9.52
CA CYS A 596 -6.80 -9.10 -9.19
C CYS A 596 -7.86 -9.00 -8.08
N GLU A 597 -7.43 -9.08 -6.81
CA GLU A 597 -8.28 -8.89 -5.64
C GLU A 597 -7.71 -7.80 -4.71
N TRP A 598 -6.92 -6.91 -5.29
CA TRP A 598 -6.35 -5.68 -4.70
C TRP A 598 -5.48 -5.91 -3.45
N GLY A 599 -4.98 -7.12 -3.22
CA GLY A 599 -4.18 -7.47 -2.05
C GLY A 599 -4.97 -7.66 -0.76
N VAL A 600 -6.29 -7.51 -0.78
CA VAL A 600 -7.15 -7.54 0.40
C VAL A 600 -7.07 -8.86 1.15
N ARG A 601 -6.94 -9.98 0.42
CA ARG A 601 -6.87 -11.33 0.99
C ARG A 601 -5.50 -11.95 0.89
N GLU A 602 -4.47 -11.11 0.75
CA GLU A 602 -3.06 -11.51 0.73
C GLU A 602 -2.73 -12.60 -0.32
N PRO A 603 -3.05 -12.37 -1.61
CA PRO A 603 -2.94 -13.39 -2.66
C PRO A 603 -1.51 -13.88 -2.87
N TRP A 604 -0.49 -13.16 -2.41
CA TRP A 604 0.91 -13.62 -2.42
C TRP A 604 1.13 -14.91 -1.60
N LYS A 605 0.28 -15.17 -0.59
CA LYS A 605 0.38 -16.38 0.25
C LYS A 605 -0.17 -17.62 -0.42
N TRP A 606 -1.22 -17.48 -1.24
CA TRP A 606 -1.97 -18.61 -1.78
C TRP A 606 -2.15 -18.59 -3.31
N GLY A 607 -1.91 -17.46 -3.97
CA GLY A 607 -2.20 -17.31 -5.42
C GLY A 607 -1.51 -18.34 -6.30
N ALA A 608 -0.26 -18.74 -5.99
CA ALA A 608 0.45 -19.77 -6.71
C ALA A 608 -0.16 -21.18 -6.55
N GLU A 609 -0.68 -21.47 -5.37
CA GLU A 609 -1.35 -22.73 -5.02
C GLU A 609 -2.62 -22.95 -5.85
N VAL A 610 -3.40 -21.89 -6.05
CA VAL A 610 -4.64 -21.96 -6.84
C VAL A 610 -4.43 -21.83 -8.35
N GLY A 611 -3.20 -21.72 -8.81
CA GLY A 611 -2.85 -21.67 -10.24
C GLY A 611 -2.59 -20.28 -10.79
N GLY A 612 -2.66 -19.23 -9.98
CA GLY A 612 -2.26 -17.85 -10.34
C GLY A 612 -0.76 -17.73 -10.59
N ARG A 613 -0.35 -16.82 -11.46
CA ARG A 613 1.05 -16.57 -11.81
C ARG A 613 1.51 -15.15 -11.55
N CYS A 614 0.57 -14.22 -11.42
CA CYS A 614 0.77 -12.92 -10.81
C CYS A 614 -0.49 -12.48 -10.07
N TRP A 615 -0.36 -11.54 -9.16
CA TRP A 615 -1.44 -11.05 -8.32
C TRP A 615 -1.22 -9.62 -7.87
N ARG A 616 -2.30 -8.84 -7.91
CA ARG A 616 -2.32 -7.48 -7.37
C ARG A 616 -2.09 -7.49 -5.87
N ILE A 617 -1.24 -6.59 -5.41
CA ILE A 617 -0.86 -6.49 -3.99
C ILE A 617 -1.48 -5.28 -3.28
N SER A 618 -2.14 -4.40 -4.01
CA SER A 618 -2.76 -3.18 -3.48
C SER A 618 -3.95 -2.75 -4.33
N GLN A 619 -4.68 -1.74 -3.86
CA GLN A 619 -5.71 -1.04 -4.62
C GLN A 619 -5.13 -0.40 -5.91
N ASP A 620 -6.02 0.15 -6.76
CA ASP A 620 -5.64 0.67 -8.08
C ASP A 620 -4.65 1.84 -8.01
N VAL A 621 -3.59 1.72 -8.81
CA VAL A 621 -2.58 2.75 -8.97
C VAL A 621 -3.14 3.93 -9.76
N ARG A 622 -2.83 5.12 -9.26
CA ARG A 622 -3.18 6.42 -9.84
C ARG A 622 -1.95 7.16 -10.29
N ASP A 623 -2.14 8.07 -11.25
CA ASP A 623 -1.06 8.90 -11.81
C ASP A 623 -0.64 10.00 -10.84
N CYS A 624 -0.06 9.62 -9.71
CA CYS A 624 0.42 10.52 -8.67
C CYS A 624 1.51 9.93 -7.78
N TRP A 625 2.30 10.80 -7.17
CA TRP A 625 3.31 10.42 -6.20
C TRP A 625 2.69 9.81 -4.94
N THR A 626 1.71 10.50 -4.37
CA THR A 626 0.96 10.03 -3.19
C THR A 626 -0.52 10.02 -3.52
N GLY A 627 -1.15 8.88 -3.33
CA GLY A 627 -2.59 8.71 -3.48
C GLY A 627 -3.37 9.22 -2.26
N SER A 628 -4.68 9.33 -2.41
CA SER A 628 -5.62 9.69 -1.35
C SER A 628 -6.83 8.75 -1.33
N GLY A 629 -7.44 8.55 -0.18
CA GLY A 629 -8.51 7.56 -0.03
C GLY A 629 -8.05 6.17 -0.44
N SER A 630 -8.79 5.49 -1.29
CA SER A 630 -8.43 4.17 -1.85
C SER A 630 -7.44 4.25 -3.02
N GLY A 631 -7.00 5.44 -3.45
CA GLY A 631 -6.05 5.60 -4.54
C GLY A 631 -4.62 5.32 -4.10
N VAL A 632 -3.89 4.53 -4.88
CA VAL A 632 -2.50 4.16 -4.63
C VAL A 632 -1.59 5.00 -5.52
N GLY A 633 -0.69 5.77 -4.92
CA GLY A 633 0.44 6.41 -5.61
C GLY A 633 1.71 5.59 -5.48
N VAL A 634 2.83 6.15 -5.93
CA VAL A 634 4.15 5.49 -5.82
C VAL A 634 4.51 5.21 -4.36
N VAL A 635 4.20 6.15 -3.45
CA VAL A 635 4.46 6.01 -2.01
C VAL A 635 3.76 4.77 -1.44
N GLN A 636 2.47 4.62 -1.70
CA GLN A 636 1.71 3.47 -1.21
C GLN A 636 2.14 2.15 -1.87
N SER A 637 2.58 2.19 -3.13
CA SER A 637 3.15 1.01 -3.79
C SER A 637 4.44 0.54 -3.10
N ILE A 638 5.30 1.47 -2.65
CA ILE A 638 6.49 1.14 -1.86
C ILE A 638 6.08 0.46 -0.55
N GLU A 639 5.13 1.04 0.18
CA GLU A 639 4.62 0.47 1.44
C GLU A 639 4.08 -0.94 1.27
N ALA A 640 3.29 -1.18 0.22
CA ALA A 640 2.69 -2.47 -0.06
C ALA A 640 3.73 -3.54 -0.44
N MET A 641 4.76 -3.17 -1.21
CA MET A 641 5.76 -4.11 -1.74
C MET A 641 6.89 -4.45 -0.78
N LYS A 642 7.27 -3.55 0.12
CA LYS A 642 8.55 -3.60 0.85
C LYS A 642 8.81 -4.91 1.62
N ASN A 643 7.76 -5.62 2.04
CA ASN A 643 7.88 -6.85 2.85
C ASN A 643 7.48 -8.14 2.10
N LEU A 644 7.21 -8.09 0.80
CA LEU A 644 6.67 -9.22 0.05
C LEU A 644 7.72 -10.06 -0.69
N SER A 645 9.00 -9.73 -0.58
CA SER A 645 10.07 -10.35 -1.37
C SER A 645 10.21 -11.88 -1.18
N ALA A 646 9.82 -12.41 -0.03
CA ALA A 646 9.87 -13.86 0.25
C ALA A 646 8.75 -14.66 -0.43
N TYR A 647 7.71 -13.98 -0.92
CA TYR A 647 6.61 -14.62 -1.64
C TYR A 647 6.79 -14.60 -3.16
N GLN A 648 7.75 -13.85 -3.68
CA GLN A 648 8.00 -13.72 -5.11
C GLN A 648 9.13 -14.63 -5.60
N GLY A 649 9.09 -14.97 -6.87
CA GLY A 649 10.09 -15.77 -7.57
C GLY A 649 9.62 -16.13 -8.97
N VAL A 650 10.32 -17.02 -9.61
CA VAL A 650 9.96 -17.53 -10.95
C VAL A 650 8.49 -17.95 -11.00
N ASN A 651 7.78 -17.52 -12.03
CA ASN A 651 6.36 -17.89 -12.27
C ASN A 651 5.39 -17.48 -11.12
N ARG A 652 5.78 -16.52 -10.27
CA ARG A 652 5.04 -16.00 -9.11
C ARG A 652 5.40 -14.54 -8.91
N PHE A 653 4.56 -13.61 -9.35
CA PHE A 653 4.90 -12.19 -9.36
C PHE A 653 3.91 -11.35 -8.56
N ASN A 654 4.44 -10.61 -7.59
CA ASN A 654 3.73 -9.52 -6.92
C ASN A 654 3.53 -8.39 -7.94
N ASP A 655 2.30 -7.98 -8.15
CA ASP A 655 1.94 -6.96 -9.12
C ASP A 655 1.57 -5.67 -8.44
N SER A 656 2.39 -4.65 -8.65
CA SER A 656 2.17 -3.28 -8.17
C SER A 656 1.24 -2.47 -9.08
N ASP A 657 0.47 -3.13 -9.97
CA ASP A 657 -0.46 -2.53 -10.92
C ASP A 657 0.23 -1.77 -12.08
N MET A 658 -0.56 -1.05 -12.84
CA MET A 658 -0.19 -0.44 -14.10
C MET A 658 0.84 0.68 -13.95
N LEU A 659 1.76 0.74 -14.90
CA LEU A 659 2.66 1.87 -15.05
C LEU A 659 1.91 3.10 -15.57
N CYS A 660 2.13 4.23 -14.92
CA CYS A 660 1.58 5.53 -15.31
C CYS A 660 2.41 6.25 -16.38
N THR A 661 3.59 5.70 -16.74
CA THR A 661 4.44 6.24 -17.83
C THR A 661 3.62 6.44 -19.10
N GLY A 662 3.60 7.66 -19.62
CA GLY A 662 2.83 8.06 -20.81
C GLY A 662 1.41 8.52 -20.54
N LEU A 663 0.92 8.51 -19.29
CA LEU A 663 -0.39 9.08 -18.94
C LEU A 663 -0.38 10.61 -18.94
N HIS A 664 0.57 11.22 -18.23
CA HIS A 664 0.71 12.67 -18.12
C HIS A 664 -0.62 13.38 -17.83
N ALA A 665 -1.33 12.91 -16.82
CA ALA A 665 -2.64 13.38 -16.38
C ALA A 665 -3.80 13.22 -17.41
N THR A 666 -3.64 12.39 -18.43
CA THR A 666 -4.68 12.23 -19.47
C THR A 666 -5.71 11.14 -19.18
N GLY A 667 -5.55 10.35 -18.12
CA GLY A 667 -6.49 9.31 -17.71
C GLY A 667 -7.50 9.78 -16.66
N LYS A 668 -8.61 9.03 -16.47
CA LYS A 668 -9.54 9.23 -15.35
C LYS A 668 -8.85 9.05 -13.98
N SER A 669 -7.77 8.28 -13.95
CA SER A 669 -7.01 7.99 -12.74
C SER A 669 -6.31 9.21 -12.11
N SER A 670 -6.20 10.32 -12.86
CA SER A 670 -5.45 11.50 -12.38
C SER A 670 -6.28 12.48 -11.54
N ASN A 671 -7.60 12.40 -11.52
CA ASN A 671 -8.44 13.44 -10.90
C ASN A 671 -9.10 13.04 -9.58
N ASP A 672 -9.45 11.78 -9.36
CA ASP A 672 -10.39 11.43 -8.29
C ASP A 672 -9.74 11.01 -6.97
N LEU A 673 -8.49 10.55 -6.96
CA LEU A 673 -7.83 10.01 -5.75
C LEU A 673 -6.36 10.41 -5.61
N CYS A 674 -5.98 11.56 -6.17
CA CYS A 674 -4.61 12.10 -6.16
C CYS A 674 -4.48 13.45 -5.45
N GLY A 675 -5.27 13.72 -4.44
CA GLY A 675 -5.18 14.97 -3.66
C GLY A 675 -5.53 16.24 -4.47
N GLY A 676 -6.27 16.11 -5.57
CA GLY A 676 -6.91 17.22 -6.28
C GLY A 676 -6.01 18.07 -7.20
N THR A 677 -4.76 17.69 -7.46
CA THR A 677 -3.88 18.47 -8.33
C THR A 677 -4.04 18.17 -9.82
N GLY A 678 -4.47 16.96 -10.21
CA GLY A 678 -4.73 16.56 -11.60
C GLY A 678 -3.56 16.74 -12.59
N ALA A 679 -2.35 16.98 -12.08
CA ALA A 679 -1.18 17.32 -12.91
C ALA A 679 -0.39 16.10 -13.41
N GLY A 680 -0.71 14.90 -12.92
CA GLY A 680 0.13 13.73 -13.13
C GLY A 680 1.43 13.79 -12.29
N MET A 681 2.34 12.87 -12.56
CA MET A 681 3.66 12.82 -11.94
C MET A 681 4.68 13.67 -12.72
N THR A 682 5.80 14.00 -12.07
CA THR A 682 6.99 14.57 -12.73
C THR A 682 7.78 13.47 -13.44
N ASP A 683 8.69 13.84 -14.33
CA ASP A 683 9.57 12.88 -15.03
C ASP A 683 10.39 12.03 -14.03
N ASP A 684 10.87 12.62 -12.92
CA ASP A 684 11.57 11.89 -11.86
C ASP A 684 10.66 10.88 -11.15
N GLU A 685 9.39 11.19 -10.93
CA GLU A 685 8.42 10.30 -10.30
C GLU A 685 7.98 9.16 -11.23
N TYR A 686 7.78 9.43 -12.54
CA TYR A 686 7.58 8.37 -13.55
C TYR A 686 8.80 7.44 -13.62
N ALA A 687 10.01 8.01 -13.63
CA ALA A 687 11.24 7.23 -13.64
C ALA A 687 11.39 6.39 -12.36
N THR A 688 10.98 6.93 -11.22
CA THR A 688 10.95 6.20 -9.94
C THR A 688 9.99 5.03 -9.97
N GLN A 689 8.74 5.24 -10.43
CA GLN A 689 7.78 4.15 -10.59
C GLN A 689 8.37 3.03 -11.47
N PHE A 690 8.87 3.39 -12.63
CA PHE A 690 9.44 2.43 -13.59
C PHE A 690 10.64 1.66 -13.00
N ALA A 691 11.57 2.36 -12.34
CA ALA A 691 12.74 1.77 -11.72
C ALA A 691 12.39 0.79 -10.60
N LEU A 692 11.42 1.13 -9.76
CA LEU A 692 10.94 0.28 -8.68
C LEU A 692 10.24 -0.97 -9.21
N TRP A 693 9.37 -0.87 -10.23
CA TRP A 693 8.78 -2.05 -10.90
C TRP A 693 9.86 -2.98 -11.47
N CYS A 694 10.95 -2.41 -11.98
CA CYS A 694 12.10 -3.21 -12.43
C CYS A 694 12.84 -3.86 -11.27
N MET A 695 13.10 -3.16 -10.17
CA MET A 695 13.73 -3.71 -8.98
C MET A 695 12.90 -4.80 -8.32
N TRP A 696 11.59 -4.70 -8.39
CA TRP A 696 10.68 -5.68 -7.81
C TRP A 696 10.34 -6.86 -8.73
N SER A 697 10.78 -6.88 -9.99
CA SER A 697 10.28 -7.81 -11.01
C SER A 697 8.75 -7.89 -11.02
N SER A 698 8.10 -6.73 -10.84
CA SER A 698 6.65 -6.61 -10.97
C SER A 698 6.26 -6.68 -12.45
N PRO A 699 5.10 -7.25 -12.81
CA PRO A 699 4.54 -7.10 -14.14
C PRO A 699 4.54 -5.63 -14.58
N MET A 700 4.88 -5.37 -15.84
CA MET A 700 4.93 -4.02 -16.38
C MET A 700 3.82 -3.83 -17.42
N ALA A 701 2.70 -3.24 -16.99
CA ALA A 701 1.55 -2.94 -17.83
C ALA A 701 1.45 -1.42 -18.05
N LEU A 702 1.78 -0.93 -19.24
CA LEU A 702 1.53 0.46 -19.63
C LEU A 702 0.04 0.72 -19.76
N SER A 703 -0.42 1.92 -19.44
CA SER A 703 -1.85 2.24 -19.37
C SER A 703 -2.28 3.50 -20.13
N PHE A 704 -1.41 4.07 -20.96
CA PHE A 704 -1.74 5.23 -21.79
C PHE A 704 -2.71 4.89 -22.94
N ASP A 705 -3.35 5.91 -23.52
CA ASP A 705 -4.25 5.76 -24.68
C ASP A 705 -3.44 5.71 -25.98
N PRO A 706 -3.37 4.56 -26.69
CA PRO A 706 -2.55 4.42 -27.88
C PRO A 706 -3.10 5.25 -29.09
N SER A 707 -4.32 5.73 -29.00
CA SER A 707 -4.89 6.62 -30.02
C SER A 707 -4.42 8.07 -29.90
N LYS A 708 -3.77 8.41 -28.77
CA LYS A 708 -3.22 9.73 -28.46
C LYS A 708 -1.69 9.68 -28.44
N ASN A 709 -1.07 10.76 -28.88
CA ASN A 709 0.39 10.86 -28.84
C ASN A 709 0.83 11.51 -27.50
N THR A 710 0.72 10.78 -26.41
CA THR A 710 1.09 11.26 -25.07
C THR A 710 2.52 10.91 -24.66
N LEU A 711 3.14 9.91 -25.30
CA LEU A 711 4.50 9.48 -24.99
C LEU A 711 5.54 10.54 -25.36
N THR A 712 6.33 10.94 -24.38
CA THR A 712 7.43 11.91 -24.51
C THR A 712 8.77 11.23 -24.81
N ASP A 713 9.81 11.99 -25.13
CA ASP A 713 11.17 11.44 -25.25
C ASP A 713 11.70 10.89 -23.94
N ALA A 714 11.30 11.46 -22.79
CA ALA A 714 11.63 10.96 -21.46
C ALA A 714 11.02 9.56 -21.24
N ASP A 715 9.74 9.38 -21.60
CA ASP A 715 9.08 8.06 -21.52
C ASP A 715 9.81 7.04 -22.40
N PHE A 716 10.15 7.40 -23.63
CA PHE A 716 10.87 6.48 -24.52
C PHE A 716 12.28 6.15 -24.02
N LYS A 717 12.97 7.07 -23.32
CA LYS A 717 14.25 6.77 -22.65
C LYS A 717 14.08 5.66 -21.61
N LEU A 718 13.00 5.71 -20.79
CA LEU A 718 12.69 4.69 -19.80
C LEU A 718 12.27 3.37 -20.47
N LEU A 719 11.25 3.41 -21.33
CA LEU A 719 10.66 2.22 -21.97
C LEU A 719 11.63 1.43 -22.83
N ARG A 720 12.73 2.04 -23.24
CA ARG A 720 13.82 1.39 -24.01
C ARG A 720 15.10 1.18 -23.22
N ASN A 721 15.10 1.45 -21.92
CA ASN A 721 16.26 1.20 -21.07
C ASN A 721 16.41 -0.31 -20.83
N LYS A 722 17.24 -0.94 -21.67
CA LYS A 722 17.49 -2.40 -21.64
C LYS A 722 18.11 -2.87 -20.34
N GLU A 723 18.85 -2.03 -19.62
CA GLU A 723 19.48 -2.40 -18.35
C GLU A 723 18.46 -2.45 -17.23
N LEU A 724 17.52 -1.50 -17.13
CA LEU A 724 16.39 -1.56 -16.22
C LEU A 724 15.48 -2.75 -16.56
N ILE A 725 15.14 -2.91 -17.85
CA ILE A 725 14.31 -4.04 -18.30
C ILE A 725 14.98 -5.38 -17.95
N ALA A 726 16.30 -5.50 -18.08
CA ALA A 726 17.02 -6.71 -17.70
C ALA A 726 16.93 -7.04 -16.21
N LEU A 727 16.83 -6.04 -15.34
CA LEU A 727 16.55 -6.25 -13.91
C LEU A 727 15.14 -6.80 -13.67
N ASN A 728 14.14 -6.26 -14.38
CA ASN A 728 12.76 -6.77 -14.32
C ASN A 728 12.69 -8.22 -14.83
N GLN A 729 13.35 -8.49 -15.94
CA GLN A 729 13.32 -9.77 -16.67
C GLN A 729 14.40 -10.77 -16.23
N ASP A 730 15.01 -10.54 -15.05
CA ASP A 730 15.99 -11.47 -14.47
C ASP A 730 15.35 -12.84 -14.23
N ARG A 731 16.02 -13.92 -14.68
CA ARG A 731 15.46 -15.27 -14.72
C ARG A 731 15.25 -15.91 -13.35
N MET A 732 15.80 -15.35 -12.27
CA MET A 732 15.47 -15.77 -10.91
C MET A 732 14.12 -15.21 -10.44
N GLY A 733 13.53 -14.21 -11.13
CA GLY A 733 12.24 -13.62 -10.80
C GLY A 733 12.20 -12.95 -9.42
N GLN A 734 13.34 -12.62 -8.84
CA GLN A 734 13.43 -12.12 -7.46
C GLN A 734 12.93 -10.69 -7.35
N GLN A 735 12.16 -10.41 -6.30
CA GLN A 735 11.90 -9.04 -5.84
C GLN A 735 13.07 -8.55 -5.00
N GLY A 736 13.44 -7.26 -5.14
CA GLY A 736 14.42 -6.63 -4.27
C GLY A 736 13.97 -6.62 -2.81
N ASP A 737 14.89 -6.91 -1.90
CA ASP A 737 14.68 -6.82 -0.45
C ASP A 737 14.78 -5.38 0.03
N LEU A 738 13.90 -4.95 0.94
CA LEU A 738 14.09 -3.73 1.69
C LEU A 738 15.34 -3.86 2.58
N ILE A 739 16.30 -2.96 2.41
CA ILE A 739 17.53 -2.91 3.22
C ILE A 739 17.42 -1.88 4.32
N SER A 740 16.89 -0.70 3.99
CA SER A 740 16.69 0.36 4.97
C SER A 740 15.59 1.32 4.53
N GLU A 741 14.94 1.88 5.53
CA GLU A 741 13.98 2.98 5.40
C GLU A 741 14.30 3.98 6.52
N ALA A 742 15.11 4.98 6.21
CA ALA A 742 15.57 5.97 7.18
C ALA A 742 15.81 7.31 6.48
N ASP A 743 15.61 8.41 7.19
CA ASP A 743 15.86 9.77 6.70
C ASP A 743 15.14 10.11 5.39
N ASN A 744 13.97 9.54 5.15
CA ASN A 744 13.22 9.59 3.90
C ASN A 744 13.99 9.02 2.69
N LEU A 745 14.89 8.07 2.91
CA LEU A 745 15.54 7.28 1.89
C LEU A 745 15.10 5.82 2.04
N VAL A 746 14.61 5.23 0.95
CA VAL A 746 14.22 3.83 0.90
C VAL A 746 15.19 3.08 0.00
N VAL A 747 15.85 2.07 0.54
CA VAL A 747 16.90 1.30 -0.15
C VAL A 747 16.45 -0.13 -0.36
N PHE A 748 16.52 -0.60 -1.62
CA PHE A 748 16.33 -2.01 -1.95
C PHE A 748 17.60 -2.61 -2.54
N ALA A 749 17.79 -3.91 -2.29
CA ALA A 749 18.83 -4.71 -2.90
C ALA A 749 18.25 -5.96 -3.57
N LYS A 750 18.72 -6.30 -4.76
CA LYS A 750 18.24 -7.42 -5.56
C LYS A 750 19.39 -8.27 -6.06
N ASP A 751 19.35 -9.57 -5.74
CA ASP A 751 20.25 -10.55 -6.36
C ASP A 751 19.85 -10.80 -7.82
N CYS A 752 20.84 -10.86 -8.71
CA CYS A 752 20.64 -11.18 -10.12
C CYS A 752 21.19 -12.57 -10.46
N GLU A 753 20.64 -13.20 -11.50
CA GLU A 753 21.05 -14.57 -11.93
C GLU A 753 22.54 -14.68 -12.20
N ASN A 754 23.17 -13.66 -12.78
CA ASN A 754 24.57 -13.63 -13.12
C ASN A 754 25.52 -13.41 -11.93
N GLY A 755 24.99 -13.23 -10.72
CA GLY A 755 25.73 -13.00 -9.49
C GLY A 755 25.99 -11.52 -9.16
N ASP A 756 25.55 -10.60 -10.01
CA ASP A 756 25.56 -9.18 -9.70
C ASP A 756 24.48 -8.84 -8.63
N VAL A 757 24.64 -7.69 -7.98
CA VAL A 757 23.65 -7.16 -7.05
C VAL A 757 23.16 -5.81 -7.57
N ALA A 758 21.88 -5.67 -7.76
CA ALA A 758 21.28 -4.37 -8.06
C ALA A 758 20.89 -3.67 -6.75
N LEU A 759 21.21 -2.39 -6.64
CA LEU A 759 20.85 -1.53 -5.52
C LEU A 759 20.00 -0.37 -6.03
N SER A 760 18.93 -0.04 -5.33
CA SER A 760 18.18 1.19 -5.58
C SER A 760 18.08 2.02 -4.31
N VAL A 761 18.04 3.34 -4.48
CA VAL A 761 17.69 4.29 -3.43
C VAL A 761 16.66 5.28 -3.96
N THR A 762 15.56 5.40 -3.25
CA THR A 762 14.46 6.34 -3.53
C THR A 762 14.44 7.44 -2.48
N ASN A 763 14.43 8.69 -2.92
CA ASN A 763 14.29 9.85 -2.04
C ASN A 763 12.81 10.23 -1.89
N MET A 764 12.26 9.99 -0.70
CA MET A 764 10.86 10.29 -0.36
C MET A 764 10.64 11.75 0.06
N SER A 765 11.72 12.54 0.22
CA SER A 765 11.64 13.92 0.69
C SER A 765 11.40 14.93 -0.43
N SER A 766 11.04 16.16 -0.04
CA SER A 766 10.81 17.29 -0.96
C SER A 766 12.10 18.01 -1.43
N SER A 767 13.29 17.55 -1.04
CA SER A 767 14.57 18.13 -1.40
C SER A 767 15.57 17.05 -1.82
N GLU A 768 16.63 17.44 -2.53
CA GLU A 768 17.75 16.55 -2.84
C GLU A 768 18.43 16.04 -1.57
N LYS A 769 18.84 14.77 -1.59
CA LYS A 769 19.55 14.11 -0.50
C LYS A 769 20.76 13.36 -1.01
N GLN A 770 21.78 13.23 -0.15
CA GLN A 770 22.87 12.29 -0.37
C GLN A 770 22.54 10.96 0.31
N ALA A 771 22.68 9.87 -0.42
CA ALA A 771 22.50 8.52 0.05
C ALA A 771 23.82 7.76 0.06
N THR A 772 24.06 6.96 1.09
CA THR A 772 25.22 6.07 1.19
C THR A 772 24.75 4.63 1.35
N PHE A 773 25.17 3.76 0.45
CA PHE A 773 25.00 2.32 0.60
C PHE A 773 26.15 1.78 1.45
N ASP A 774 25.85 1.24 2.61
CA ASP A 774 26.79 0.47 3.43
C ASP A 774 26.72 -1.01 3.02
N PHE A 775 27.79 -1.52 2.41
CA PHE A 775 27.85 -2.89 1.93
C PHE A 775 27.75 -3.92 3.07
N ALA A 776 28.15 -3.55 4.30
CA ALA A 776 28.00 -4.43 5.44
C ALA A 776 26.52 -4.65 5.86
N ALA A 777 25.66 -3.70 5.53
CA ALA A 777 24.22 -3.80 5.78
C ALA A 777 23.46 -4.55 4.67
N ILE A 778 24.11 -4.88 3.55
CA ILE A 778 23.49 -5.54 2.40
C ILE A 778 23.92 -7.01 2.35
N PRO A 779 23.04 -7.96 2.73
CA PRO A 779 23.42 -9.38 2.88
C PRO A 779 23.97 -10.04 1.60
N ALA A 780 23.71 -9.45 0.45
CA ALA A 780 24.19 -9.94 -0.85
C ALA A 780 25.64 -9.50 -1.19
N LEU A 781 26.20 -8.56 -0.43
CA LEU A 781 27.55 -8.01 -0.67
C LEU A 781 28.53 -8.41 0.43
N ASP A 782 29.78 -8.53 0.05
CA ASP A 782 30.92 -8.65 0.96
C ASP A 782 31.62 -7.29 1.06
N PRO A 783 31.58 -6.61 2.22
CA PRO A 783 32.13 -5.25 2.35
C PRO A 783 33.65 -5.18 2.17
N THR A 784 34.34 -6.31 2.17
CA THR A 784 35.79 -6.38 1.96
C THR A 784 36.19 -6.47 0.49
N LYS A 785 35.23 -6.75 -0.40
CA LYS A 785 35.44 -6.88 -1.83
C LYS A 785 35.24 -5.55 -2.55
N THR A 786 35.91 -5.43 -3.70
CA THR A 786 35.70 -4.30 -4.62
C THR A 786 34.67 -4.70 -5.68
N TYR A 787 33.76 -3.80 -5.98
CA TYR A 787 32.74 -3.95 -7.01
C TYR A 787 32.91 -2.86 -8.07
N THR A 788 32.72 -3.22 -9.34
CA THR A 788 32.44 -2.24 -10.40
C THR A 788 31.00 -1.80 -10.24
N VAL A 789 30.78 -0.49 -10.29
CA VAL A 789 29.45 0.13 -10.12
C VAL A 789 28.99 0.69 -11.46
N ARG A 790 27.85 0.23 -11.94
CA ARG A 790 27.21 0.74 -13.14
C ARG A 790 25.89 1.44 -12.80
N ASP A 791 25.76 2.67 -13.25
CA ASP A 791 24.50 3.41 -13.16
C ASP A 791 23.54 2.91 -14.24
N VAL A 792 22.49 2.23 -13.82
CA VAL A 792 21.51 1.59 -14.72
C VAL A 792 20.53 2.62 -15.31
N MET A 793 20.27 3.71 -14.57
CA MET A 793 19.38 4.78 -15.04
C MET A 793 20.01 5.57 -16.18
N GLU A 794 21.31 5.82 -16.11
CA GLU A 794 22.05 6.59 -17.10
C GLU A 794 22.83 5.73 -18.11
N ASN A 795 22.78 4.39 -17.98
CA ASN A 795 23.55 3.44 -18.79
C ASN A 795 25.06 3.78 -18.82
N ALA A 796 25.63 4.14 -17.68
CA ALA A 796 26.98 4.65 -17.56
C ALA A 796 27.77 3.95 -16.44
N GLU A 797 29.10 3.89 -16.59
CA GLU A 797 29.97 3.45 -15.50
C GLU A 797 29.99 4.52 -14.39
N ALA A 798 29.78 4.11 -13.14
CA ALA A 798 29.83 4.97 -11.96
C ALA A 798 31.11 4.76 -11.14
N GLY A 799 32.05 3.93 -11.62
CA GLY A 799 33.33 3.69 -10.99
C GLY A 799 33.41 2.37 -10.23
N GLU A 800 34.23 2.35 -9.20
CA GLU A 800 34.45 1.19 -8.33
C GLU A 800 34.19 1.58 -6.87
N ALA A 801 33.73 0.65 -6.08
CA ALA A 801 33.46 0.87 -4.66
C ALA A 801 33.83 -0.34 -3.81
N THR A 802 34.27 -0.08 -2.57
CA THR A 802 34.57 -1.08 -1.55
C THR A 802 34.01 -0.58 -0.21
N GLY A 803 33.27 -1.41 0.49
CA GLY A 803 32.68 -1.08 1.79
C GLY A 803 31.47 -0.15 1.70
N THR A 804 31.57 0.94 0.95
CA THR A 804 30.48 1.91 0.79
C THR A 804 30.43 2.51 -0.61
N PHE A 805 29.24 2.99 -1.02
CA PHE A 805 29.06 3.78 -2.23
C PHE A 805 28.05 4.91 -1.97
N THR A 806 28.37 6.13 -2.40
CA THR A 806 27.56 7.32 -2.13
C THR A 806 27.08 7.95 -3.43
N THR A 807 25.85 8.45 -3.43
CA THR A 807 25.22 9.13 -4.58
C THR A 807 24.26 10.23 -4.11
N ASP A 808 24.11 11.27 -4.92
CA ASP A 808 23.06 12.27 -4.73
C ASP A 808 21.76 11.81 -5.40
N VAL A 809 20.63 12.05 -4.74
CA VAL A 809 19.29 11.63 -5.17
C VAL A 809 18.35 12.83 -5.12
N ARG A 810 17.89 13.28 -6.28
CA ARG A 810 16.93 14.39 -6.37
C ARG A 810 15.64 14.07 -5.65
N LYS A 811 14.87 15.11 -5.36
CA LYS A 811 13.50 14.98 -4.81
C LYS A 811 12.70 13.95 -5.61
N HIS A 812 12.07 13.00 -4.92
CA HIS A 812 11.21 11.93 -5.45
C HIS A 812 11.86 11.06 -6.55
N ALA A 813 13.16 11.21 -6.77
CA ALA A 813 13.90 10.40 -7.73
C ALA A 813 14.34 9.06 -7.12
N THR A 814 14.59 8.10 -7.99
CA THR A 814 15.27 6.84 -7.68
C THR A 814 16.55 6.74 -8.48
N ARG A 815 17.62 6.28 -7.84
CA ARG A 815 18.86 5.86 -8.51
C ARG A 815 18.97 4.35 -8.44
N VAL A 816 19.41 3.73 -9.51
CA VAL A 816 19.61 2.28 -9.59
C VAL A 816 21.02 1.99 -10.05
N PHE A 817 21.73 1.16 -9.29
CA PHE A 817 23.08 0.74 -9.59
C PHE A 817 23.18 -0.78 -9.63
N ARG A 818 24.00 -1.30 -10.57
CA ARG A 818 24.36 -2.70 -10.61
C ARG A 818 25.80 -2.85 -10.19
N LEU A 819 26.06 -3.71 -9.20
CA LEU A 819 27.36 -3.99 -8.63
C LEU A 819 27.80 -5.38 -9.07
N ALA A 820 28.93 -5.46 -9.79
CA ALA A 820 29.57 -6.70 -10.16
C ALA A 820 30.89 -6.84 -9.38
N GLU A 821 31.10 -7.99 -8.73
CA GLU A 821 32.34 -8.24 -8.01
C GLU A 821 33.53 -8.14 -8.95
N LYS A 822 34.47 -7.24 -8.63
CA LYS A 822 35.72 -7.12 -9.36
C LYS A 822 36.59 -8.32 -9.02
N LYS A 823 36.58 -9.32 -9.86
CA LYS A 823 37.49 -10.45 -9.70
C LYS A 823 38.93 -9.93 -9.81
N VAL A 824 39.66 -9.98 -8.71
CA VAL A 824 41.12 -9.81 -8.77
C VAL A 824 41.62 -11.01 -9.56
N VAL A 825 42.07 -10.75 -10.75
CA VAL A 825 42.86 -11.76 -11.47
C VAL A 825 44.20 -11.82 -10.75
N ASP A 826 44.30 -12.64 -9.70
CA ASP A 826 45.56 -12.96 -9.10
C ASP A 826 46.43 -13.42 -10.24
N GLY A 827 47.50 -12.69 -10.49
CA GLY A 827 48.42 -12.84 -11.63
C GLY A 827 49.24 -14.12 -11.57
N ILE A 828 48.56 -15.28 -11.61
CA ILE A 828 49.13 -16.47 -12.22
C ILE A 828 48.54 -16.48 -13.63
N ALA A 829 49.14 -15.69 -14.50
CA ALA A 829 49.00 -15.80 -15.91
C ALA A 829 49.48 -17.18 -16.34
N SER A 830 48.58 -18.18 -16.31
CA SER A 830 48.73 -19.20 -17.32
C SER A 830 48.28 -18.50 -18.62
N THR A 831 49.24 -18.08 -19.41
CA THR A 831 49.08 -17.42 -20.70
C THR A 831 48.46 -18.38 -21.69
N VAL A 832 47.16 -18.64 -21.54
CA VAL A 832 46.37 -19.27 -22.58
C VAL A 832 46.04 -18.17 -23.59
N SER A 833 46.84 -18.11 -24.63
CA SER A 833 46.69 -17.15 -25.73
C SER A 833 45.43 -17.50 -26.53
N ALA A 834 44.70 -16.47 -27.04
CA ALA A 834 43.59 -16.70 -27.99
C ALA A 834 43.99 -17.49 -29.26
N LYS A 835 45.30 -17.75 -29.47
CA LYS A 835 45.84 -18.58 -30.53
C LYS A 835 45.75 -20.09 -30.23
N ASP A 836 45.50 -20.47 -28.97
CA ASP A 836 45.52 -21.86 -28.49
C ASP A 836 44.26 -22.66 -28.77
N PHE A 837 43.20 -22.00 -29.25
CA PHE A 837 41.95 -22.65 -29.65
C PHE A 837 41.82 -22.76 -31.14
N SER A 838 41.77 -23.98 -31.67
CA SER A 838 41.42 -24.25 -33.04
C SER A 838 39.95 -24.68 -33.16
N ILE A 839 39.13 -23.91 -33.90
CA ILE A 839 37.70 -24.17 -34.14
C ILE A 839 37.54 -24.36 -35.65
N VAL A 840 37.15 -25.55 -36.09
CA VAL A 840 37.10 -25.93 -37.50
C VAL A 840 35.74 -26.54 -37.81
N ALA A 841 35.13 -26.10 -38.91
CA ALA A 841 33.94 -26.74 -39.47
C ALA A 841 34.27 -28.17 -39.96
N GLY A 842 33.38 -29.10 -39.66
CA GLY A 842 33.37 -30.46 -40.15
C GLY A 842 32.04 -30.79 -40.82
N LYS A 843 31.91 -31.96 -41.40
CA LYS A 843 30.63 -32.39 -41.97
C LYS A 843 29.59 -32.58 -40.85
N ASN A 844 28.60 -31.70 -40.79
CA ASN A 844 27.56 -31.66 -39.76
C ASN A 844 28.09 -31.55 -38.30
N CYS A 845 29.23 -30.92 -38.09
CA CYS A 845 29.77 -30.74 -36.76
C CYS A 845 30.84 -29.62 -36.72
N VAL A 846 31.07 -29.09 -35.53
CA VAL A 846 32.25 -28.29 -35.21
C VAL A 846 33.26 -29.12 -34.44
N LYS A 847 34.53 -29.08 -34.83
CA LYS A 847 35.64 -29.66 -34.10
C LYS A 847 36.43 -28.55 -33.41
N ILE A 848 36.66 -28.73 -32.14
CA ILE A 848 37.35 -27.74 -31.28
C ILE A 848 38.55 -28.46 -30.67
N SER A 849 39.74 -27.84 -30.80
CA SER A 849 40.95 -28.38 -30.19
C SER A 849 41.57 -27.26 -29.30
N MET A 850 41.92 -27.65 -28.10
CA MET A 850 42.35 -26.75 -27.00
C MET A 850 43.51 -27.40 -26.24
N PRO A 851 44.63 -27.72 -26.88
CA PRO A 851 45.66 -28.60 -26.31
C PRO A 851 46.34 -27.99 -25.05
N GLU A 852 46.49 -26.69 -25.01
CA GLU A 852 47.14 -26.00 -23.88
C GLU A 852 46.20 -25.75 -22.66
N THR A 853 44.96 -26.16 -22.80
CA THR A 853 43.96 -26.02 -21.73
C THR A 853 43.49 -27.37 -21.15
N ALA A 854 44.27 -28.42 -21.39
CA ALA A 854 43.99 -29.76 -20.90
C ALA A 854 43.79 -29.74 -19.37
N GLY A 855 42.67 -30.36 -18.92
CA GLY A 855 42.31 -30.42 -17.51
C GLY A 855 41.59 -29.17 -16.94
N LEU A 856 41.59 -28.04 -17.66
CA LEU A 856 40.85 -26.84 -17.23
C LEU A 856 39.38 -26.95 -17.66
N ALA A 857 38.49 -26.43 -16.84
CA ALA A 857 37.06 -26.33 -17.17
C ALA A 857 36.85 -25.34 -18.32
N LYS A 858 36.09 -25.76 -19.32
CA LYS A 858 35.76 -24.97 -20.51
C LYS A 858 34.27 -24.99 -20.74
N ARG A 859 33.73 -23.83 -21.11
CA ARG A 859 32.35 -23.68 -21.60
C ARG A 859 32.40 -23.40 -23.11
N ILE A 860 31.73 -24.21 -23.89
CA ILE A 860 31.65 -24.07 -25.33
C ILE A 860 30.19 -23.76 -25.65
N LEU A 861 29.91 -22.63 -26.28
CA LEU A 861 28.57 -22.17 -26.67
C LEU A 861 28.49 -22.06 -28.19
N MET A 862 27.43 -22.54 -28.78
CA MET A 862 27.08 -22.32 -30.16
C MET A 862 25.79 -21.48 -30.22
N SER A 863 25.88 -20.32 -30.85
CA SER A 863 24.73 -19.45 -31.06
C SER A 863 24.42 -19.26 -32.54
N ASP A 864 23.16 -19.04 -32.86
CA ASP A 864 22.80 -18.57 -34.21
C ASP A 864 23.17 -17.07 -34.35
N PHE A 865 22.88 -16.50 -35.53
CA PHE A 865 23.18 -15.09 -35.79
C PHE A 865 22.26 -14.10 -35.05
N GLU A 866 21.18 -14.58 -34.45
CA GLU A 866 20.24 -13.84 -33.62
C GLU A 866 20.63 -13.89 -32.15
N GLY A 867 21.79 -14.52 -31.80
CA GLY A 867 22.29 -14.63 -30.44
C GLY A 867 21.68 -15.76 -29.61
N ARG A 868 20.76 -16.55 -30.16
CA ARG A 868 20.14 -17.70 -29.43
C ARG A 868 21.13 -18.85 -29.33
N VAL A 869 21.34 -19.37 -28.14
CA VAL A 869 22.19 -20.52 -27.90
C VAL A 869 21.48 -21.77 -28.42
N VAL A 870 22.05 -22.39 -29.44
CA VAL A 870 21.51 -23.60 -30.08
C VAL A 870 22.15 -24.88 -29.54
N SER A 871 23.31 -24.75 -28.90
CA SER A 871 24.00 -25.89 -28.23
C SER A 871 25.04 -25.36 -27.25
N GLY A 872 25.28 -26.07 -26.16
CA GLY A 872 26.33 -25.77 -25.18
C GLY A 872 26.97 -27.05 -24.65
N LEU A 873 28.25 -26.97 -24.29
CA LEU A 873 29.00 -28.07 -23.70
C LEU A 873 29.99 -27.56 -22.66
N ASN A 874 29.94 -28.14 -21.47
CA ASN A 874 30.99 -27.96 -20.47
C ASN A 874 31.89 -29.17 -20.48
N THR A 875 33.22 -28.95 -20.55
CA THR A 875 34.20 -30.05 -20.66
C THR A 875 35.54 -29.64 -20.08
N THR A 876 36.28 -30.61 -19.58
CA THR A 876 37.70 -30.48 -19.24
C THR A 876 38.62 -31.09 -20.33
N ALA A 877 38.05 -31.73 -21.33
CA ALA A 877 38.81 -32.34 -22.42
C ALA A 877 39.53 -31.29 -23.30
N ASP A 878 40.63 -31.64 -23.85
CA ASP A 878 41.44 -30.84 -24.81
C ASP A 878 40.88 -30.85 -26.24
N LYS A 879 39.92 -31.68 -26.52
CA LYS A 879 39.20 -31.77 -27.81
C LYS A 879 37.71 -31.97 -27.58
N ALA A 880 36.90 -31.26 -28.35
CA ALA A 880 35.44 -31.44 -28.38
C ALA A 880 34.92 -31.51 -29.82
N LYS A 881 33.86 -32.27 -30.01
CA LYS A 881 33.13 -32.34 -31.27
C LYS A 881 31.65 -32.15 -30.96
N VAL A 882 31.05 -31.10 -31.52
CA VAL A 882 29.64 -30.79 -31.31
C VAL A 882 28.90 -30.94 -32.65
N ALA A 883 27.86 -31.76 -32.67
CA ALA A 883 27.00 -31.92 -33.84
C ALA A 883 26.12 -30.66 -34.02
N LEU A 884 26.04 -30.20 -35.27
CA LEU A 884 25.20 -29.06 -35.64
C LEU A 884 24.54 -29.34 -37.00
N ALA A 885 23.32 -28.85 -37.15
CA ALA A 885 22.64 -28.83 -38.43
C ALA A 885 23.35 -27.91 -39.43
N LYS A 886 23.03 -28.03 -40.73
CA LYS A 886 23.56 -27.10 -41.73
C LYS A 886 23.11 -25.68 -41.43
N GLY A 887 24.04 -24.75 -41.28
CA GLY A 887 23.76 -23.34 -40.90
C GLY A 887 25.05 -22.57 -40.61
N THR A 888 24.91 -21.32 -40.30
CA THR A 888 25.99 -20.43 -39.86
C THR A 888 25.86 -20.16 -38.35
N TYR A 889 26.93 -20.35 -37.61
CA TYR A 889 26.95 -20.28 -36.15
C TYR A 889 28.10 -19.43 -35.63
N LEU A 890 27.92 -18.81 -34.48
CA LEU A 890 28.97 -18.26 -33.65
C LEU A 890 29.34 -19.30 -32.60
N VAL A 891 30.57 -19.77 -32.64
CA VAL A 891 31.10 -20.76 -31.67
C VAL A 891 32.02 -20.01 -30.72
N THR A 892 31.63 -19.94 -29.46
CA THR A 892 32.36 -19.29 -28.36
C THR A 892 32.93 -20.36 -27.43
N VAL A 893 34.20 -20.33 -27.22
CA VAL A 893 34.92 -21.17 -26.23
C VAL A 893 35.40 -20.24 -25.13
N VAL A 894 34.97 -20.52 -23.92
CA VAL A 894 35.40 -19.79 -22.69
C VAL A 894 36.22 -20.78 -21.85
N CYS A 895 37.41 -20.35 -21.44
CA CYS A 895 38.27 -21.08 -20.52
C CYS A 895 38.91 -20.07 -19.58
N ASN A 896 38.60 -20.13 -18.27
CA ASN A 896 38.98 -19.13 -17.31
C ASN A 896 38.50 -17.72 -17.75
N ALA A 897 39.40 -16.73 -17.72
CA ALA A 897 39.11 -15.36 -18.16
C ALA A 897 39.23 -15.14 -19.68
N HIS A 898 39.53 -16.19 -20.50
CA HIS A 898 39.70 -16.06 -21.93
C HIS A 898 38.53 -16.61 -22.70
N ALA A 899 38.07 -15.88 -23.71
CA ALA A 899 37.03 -16.30 -24.62
C ALA A 899 37.48 -16.09 -26.07
N ARG A 900 37.19 -17.06 -26.94
CA ARG A 900 37.33 -16.92 -28.36
C ARG A 900 36.03 -17.27 -29.07
N THR A 901 35.55 -16.37 -29.90
CA THR A 901 34.39 -16.58 -30.75
C THR A 901 34.81 -16.63 -32.21
N VAL A 902 34.35 -17.67 -32.93
CA VAL A 902 34.62 -17.85 -34.35
C VAL A 902 33.29 -18.07 -35.07
N LYS A 903 33.10 -17.41 -36.20
CA LYS A 903 31.99 -17.68 -37.12
C LYS A 903 32.31 -18.96 -37.90
N VAL A 904 31.41 -19.94 -37.87
CA VAL A 904 31.55 -21.24 -38.50
C VAL A 904 30.35 -21.48 -39.38
N GLN A 905 30.57 -21.97 -40.59
CA GLN A 905 29.52 -22.42 -41.51
C GLN A 905 29.59 -23.95 -41.65
N ILE A 906 28.50 -24.65 -41.35
CA ILE A 906 28.38 -26.13 -41.41
C ILE A 906 27.65 -26.55 -42.67
#